data_91f9c5f84c6942ac2628ac85785c9796
#
_entry.id   91f9c5f84c6942ac2628ac85785c9796
#
_cell.length_a   1.000
_cell.length_b   1.000
_cell.length_c   1.000
_cell.angle_alpha   90.00
_cell.angle_beta   90.00
_cell.angle_gamma   90.00
#
_symmetry.space_group_name_H-M   'P 1'
#
loop_
_entity.id
_entity.type
_entity.pdbx_description
1 polymer ?
#
loop_
_entity_poly.entity_id
_entity_poly.type
_entity_poly.pdbx_seq_one_letter_code
_entity_poly.pdbx_strand_id
1 'polypeptide(L)'
;MSTAAVAQEREASTTRPDTQVAIGGGDIVVTARAMARSTANVLTSVDVLGGDVAQRQNVDNAWELFARLPGVVLTDFNQGTTSGRFSIRGFNGEGEINAVKLLIDGVPSNDNAGRMDFIDMVSPLDIASVELVRGTSDPRSGLHAIAGSANVRTRTGGTYLDARGIAGAFGTRDAQLSAGVESGRLSQNYLFAYRRTGGYRDHADLDRLNFAGKWFYDLGPAKLGAVVRHSRAEAEEPGYLTDADAYRNRRRSYAVSETDGGTRRLSQYSLHLDADLAARLSLTVAGYANSIDDNRYVRFSADVAQQQRLTDEQQYGVVTGLHWHAADWLMAEAGGDVQWQHNRSLRWTTDRRTIVAATRDQDFDLTVGGAYVQAIVTPVRWLTVTPAWRIDRVGGTFTNRLNGVSYPLNDYGTISQPKLSVALTPVTGITAYGNFGRTFQIGAGSGTFVVPPRVRDLEASINEGLEAGIKLAQGRWLTARAAVWQQTASGELRRRLNDPSGEFDNLGKTRRRGFDLEASVQPVSGLCAWASWSHQEAVIRVADPAAPLTAGNEIDHVPRNVYTAGIEWAPDALAWRASLWGNGQSAYELNTANSQGRYGDYFQVTAEIAYRLTKAIEVSMQIRNLTNDHYEYVWFDGAQRLHAPADPRSLFASVRARF
;
A
#
# COMPACT_ATOMS: atom_id res chain seq x y z
N MET A 1 -32.77 46.15 34.44
CA MET A 1 -32.65 46.06 32.96
C MET A 1 -31.85 44.83 32.65
N SER A 2 -32.56 43.82 32.21
CA SER A 2 -32.06 42.47 31.95
C SER A 2 -31.62 42.36 30.51
N THR A 3 -30.39 41.91 30.25
CA THR A 3 -29.96 41.48 28.92
C THR A 3 -29.79 39.96 28.95
N ALA A 4 -30.74 39.29 28.31
CA ALA A 4 -30.73 37.87 28.09
C ALA A 4 -29.65 37.49 27.05
N ALA A 5 -28.74 36.61 27.41
CA ALA A 5 -27.84 35.95 26.48
C ALA A 5 -28.59 34.82 25.77
N VAL A 6 -28.74 34.91 24.46
CA VAL A 6 -29.28 33.84 23.61
C VAL A 6 -28.17 32.81 23.41
N ALA A 7 -28.33 31.67 24.03
CA ALA A 7 -27.57 30.49 23.71
C ALA A 7 -28.06 29.94 22.35
N GLN A 8 -27.25 30.06 21.31
CA GLN A 8 -27.46 29.32 20.07
C GLN A 8 -27.06 27.84 20.31
N GLU A 9 -28.06 27.00 20.46
CA GLU A 9 -27.93 25.57 20.27
C GLU A 9 -27.44 25.30 18.83
N ARG A 10 -26.20 24.86 18.70
CA ARG A 10 -25.73 24.23 17.47
C ARG A 10 -26.38 22.84 17.41
N GLU A 11 -27.44 22.71 16.65
CA GLU A 11 -27.89 21.42 16.17
C GLU A 11 -26.71 20.67 15.55
N ALA A 12 -26.32 19.56 16.15
CA ALA A 12 -25.44 18.60 15.57
C ALA A 12 -26.16 17.99 14.34
N SER A 13 -25.87 18.53 13.17
CA SER A 13 -26.28 17.95 11.90
C SER A 13 -25.69 16.53 11.81
N THR A 14 -26.53 15.55 12.03
CA THR A 14 -26.27 14.14 11.69
C THR A 14 -26.36 13.97 10.17
N THR A 15 -25.45 14.60 9.44
CA THR A 15 -25.22 14.25 8.04
C THR A 15 -24.53 12.91 8.00
N ARG A 16 -25.25 11.89 7.48
CA ARG A 16 -24.66 10.62 7.06
C ARG A 16 -23.44 10.91 6.19
N PRO A 17 -22.30 10.21 6.40
CA PRO A 17 -21.20 10.31 5.48
C PRO A 17 -21.68 9.80 4.12
N ASP A 18 -21.65 10.68 3.12
CA ASP A 18 -21.95 10.35 1.73
C ASP A 18 -20.97 9.27 1.26
N THR A 19 -21.51 8.22 0.72
CA THR A 19 -20.81 7.08 0.13
C THR A 19 -20.10 7.53 -1.15
N GLN A 20 -18.88 8.04 -1.03
CA GLN A 20 -18.07 8.42 -2.19
C GLN A 20 -16.79 7.59 -2.24
N VAL A 21 -16.61 6.90 -3.37
CA VAL A 21 -15.26 6.72 -3.90
C VAL A 21 -14.85 8.12 -4.34
N ALA A 22 -14.10 8.82 -3.51
CA ALA A 22 -13.62 10.14 -3.82
C ALA A 22 -12.48 10.01 -4.82
N ILE A 23 -12.81 9.87 -6.08
CA ILE A 23 -11.88 10.09 -7.18
C ILE A 23 -11.72 11.62 -7.25
N GLY A 24 -10.71 12.13 -6.57
CA GLY A 24 -10.20 13.49 -6.78
C GLY A 24 -11.14 14.66 -6.45
N GLY A 25 -11.92 14.66 -5.37
CA GLY A 25 -12.78 15.79 -5.08
C GLY A 25 -13.40 15.89 -3.68
N GLY A 26 -13.10 14.97 -2.78
CA GLY A 26 -13.58 15.03 -1.40
C GLY A 26 -12.59 15.74 -0.47
N ASP A 27 -13.10 16.37 0.58
CA ASP A 27 -12.25 16.88 1.66
C ASP A 27 -11.57 15.70 2.35
N ILE A 28 -10.25 15.62 2.27
CA ILE A 28 -9.47 14.74 3.13
C ILE A 28 -9.55 15.35 4.53
N VAL A 29 -10.41 14.82 5.38
CA VAL A 29 -10.41 15.15 6.79
C VAL A 29 -9.21 14.44 7.42
N VAL A 30 -8.07 15.13 7.41
CA VAL A 30 -6.93 14.74 8.21
C VAL A 30 -7.31 15.00 9.67
N THR A 31 -7.56 13.95 10.45
CA THR A 31 -7.96 14.05 11.86
C THR A 31 -6.84 14.47 12.82
N ALA A 32 -5.64 14.74 12.33
CA ALA A 32 -4.73 15.62 13.06
C ALA A 32 -5.21 17.07 12.86
N ARG A 33 -5.23 17.89 13.89
CA ARG A 33 -5.55 19.33 13.81
C ARG A 33 -4.65 20.09 12.82
N ALA A 34 -3.54 19.50 12.40
CA ALA A 34 -2.64 19.97 11.37
C ALA A 34 -3.18 19.60 9.99
N MET A 35 -3.89 20.54 9.37
CA MET A 35 -4.21 20.60 7.95
C MET A 35 -5.09 19.50 7.35
N ALA A 36 -6.41 19.68 7.46
CA ALA A 36 -7.33 19.18 6.45
C ALA A 36 -6.98 19.83 5.10
N ARG A 37 -6.27 19.12 4.23
CA ARG A 37 -6.14 19.53 2.84
C ARG A 37 -7.24 18.84 2.06
N SER A 38 -8.09 19.63 1.43
CA SER A 38 -8.92 19.11 0.34
C SER A 38 -8.01 18.43 -0.68
N THR A 39 -8.39 17.26 -1.19
CA THR A 39 -7.68 16.59 -2.31
C THR A 39 -7.59 17.50 -3.53
N ALA A 40 -8.53 18.43 -3.69
CA ALA A 40 -8.49 19.45 -4.72
C ALA A 40 -7.27 20.37 -4.60
N ASN A 41 -6.75 20.59 -3.40
CA ASN A 41 -5.60 21.46 -3.10
C ASN A 41 -4.26 20.72 -3.05
N VAL A 42 -4.25 19.39 -3.13
CA VAL A 42 -3.00 18.62 -3.23
C VAL A 42 -2.48 18.70 -4.66
N LEU A 43 -1.25 19.22 -4.81
CA LEU A 43 -0.65 19.56 -6.09
C LEU A 43 -0.04 18.34 -6.82
N THR A 44 -0.60 17.15 -6.63
CA THR A 44 -0.20 15.90 -7.29
C THR A 44 -1.42 15.00 -7.48
N SER A 45 -1.21 13.84 -8.08
CA SER A 45 -2.23 12.78 -8.15
C SER A 45 -2.41 12.13 -6.79
N VAL A 46 -3.56 12.35 -6.17
CA VAL A 46 -3.96 11.72 -4.90
C VAL A 46 -5.30 11.03 -5.09
N ASP A 47 -5.40 9.80 -4.64
CA ASP A 47 -6.63 9.03 -4.64
C ASP A 47 -7.00 8.65 -3.21
N VAL A 48 -8.28 8.66 -2.92
CA VAL A 48 -8.82 8.31 -1.60
C VAL A 48 -9.94 7.30 -1.76
N LEU A 49 -9.82 6.17 -1.06
CA LEU A 49 -10.93 5.23 -0.86
C LEU A 49 -11.53 5.48 0.52
N GLY A 50 -12.77 5.90 0.56
CA GLY A 50 -13.48 6.17 1.82
C GLY A 50 -13.71 4.90 2.66
N GLY A 51 -13.74 5.07 3.99
CA GLY A 51 -13.91 3.98 4.93
C GLY A 51 -15.21 3.19 4.71
N ASP A 52 -16.29 3.87 4.38
CA ASP A 52 -17.58 3.18 4.10
C ASP A 52 -17.49 2.19 2.95
N VAL A 53 -16.72 2.51 1.91
CA VAL A 53 -16.49 1.60 0.78
C VAL A 53 -15.55 0.47 1.22
N ALA A 54 -14.44 0.78 1.87
CA ALA A 54 -13.47 -0.21 2.36
C ALA A 54 -14.10 -1.23 3.31
N GLN A 55 -14.89 -0.74 4.28
CA GLN A 55 -15.54 -1.58 5.30
C GLN A 55 -16.61 -2.54 4.76
N ARG A 56 -17.15 -2.30 3.57
CA ARG A 56 -18.14 -3.18 2.93
C ARG A 56 -17.51 -4.29 2.11
N GLN A 57 -16.27 -4.10 1.64
CA GLN A 57 -15.61 -5.08 0.80
C GLN A 57 -15.31 -6.36 1.58
N ASN A 58 -15.56 -7.50 0.94
CA ASN A 58 -15.06 -8.77 1.38
C ASN A 58 -13.75 -9.05 0.63
N VAL A 59 -12.64 -8.87 1.30
CA VAL A 59 -11.29 -9.10 0.79
C VAL A 59 -10.55 -10.07 1.71
N ASP A 60 -9.62 -10.81 1.15
CA ASP A 60 -8.78 -11.72 1.93
C ASP A 60 -7.67 -10.95 2.65
N ASN A 61 -7.16 -9.90 2.00
CA ASN A 61 -6.11 -9.05 2.50
C ASN A 61 -6.44 -7.57 2.24
N ALA A 62 -6.00 -6.68 3.13
CA ALA A 62 -6.31 -5.25 3.00
C ALA A 62 -5.66 -4.59 1.77
N TRP A 63 -4.56 -5.13 1.22
CA TRP A 63 -3.95 -4.61 -0.01
C TRP A 63 -4.86 -4.78 -1.24
N GLU A 64 -5.80 -5.72 -1.25
CA GLU A 64 -6.76 -5.90 -2.35
C GLU A 64 -7.72 -4.70 -2.50
N LEU A 65 -7.94 -3.94 -1.43
CA LEU A 65 -8.78 -2.72 -1.48
C LEU A 65 -8.24 -1.68 -2.46
N PHE A 66 -6.93 -1.69 -2.70
CA PHE A 66 -6.28 -0.79 -3.65
C PHE A 66 -6.66 -1.06 -5.11
N ALA A 67 -7.23 -2.23 -5.44
CA ALA A 67 -7.78 -2.52 -6.77
C ALA A 67 -8.87 -1.53 -7.23
N ARG A 68 -9.52 -0.85 -6.30
CA ARG A 68 -10.53 0.16 -6.59
C ARG A 68 -9.95 1.53 -6.94
N LEU A 69 -8.66 1.72 -6.71
CA LEU A 69 -7.97 2.97 -7.03
C LEU A 69 -7.42 2.94 -8.45
N PRO A 70 -7.45 4.07 -9.19
CA PRO A 70 -6.96 4.16 -10.56
C PRO A 70 -5.51 3.68 -10.71
N GLY A 71 -5.17 2.98 -11.78
CA GLY A 71 -3.79 2.60 -12.16
C GLY A 71 -3.02 1.76 -11.14
N VAL A 72 -3.72 1.10 -10.23
CA VAL A 72 -3.12 0.16 -9.27
C VAL A 72 -3.08 -1.24 -9.89
N VAL A 73 -1.90 -1.83 -9.88
CA VAL A 73 -1.66 -3.22 -10.28
C VAL A 73 -1.61 -4.07 -9.02
N LEU A 74 -2.40 -5.12 -8.97
CA LEU A 74 -2.33 -6.13 -7.92
C LEU A 74 -1.48 -7.31 -8.38
N THR A 75 -0.62 -7.80 -7.49
CA THR A 75 0.09 -9.06 -7.66
C THR A 75 -0.30 -9.97 -6.51
N ASP A 76 -1.05 -11.02 -6.82
CA ASP A 76 -1.44 -12.06 -5.87
C ASP A 76 -0.59 -13.30 -6.12
N PHE A 77 0.22 -13.66 -5.14
CA PHE A 77 1.08 -14.85 -5.24
C PHE A 77 0.33 -16.13 -4.86
N ASN A 78 -0.79 -16.04 -4.17
CA ASN A 78 -1.55 -17.19 -3.64
C ASN A 78 -0.67 -18.20 -2.90
N GLN A 79 0.27 -17.69 -2.08
CA GLN A 79 1.28 -18.47 -1.37
C GLN A 79 1.27 -18.14 0.12
N GLY A 80 0.34 -18.71 0.83
CA GLY A 80 0.31 -18.73 2.29
C GLY A 80 0.40 -17.34 2.94
N THR A 81 1.37 -17.16 3.83
CA THR A 81 1.61 -15.89 4.52
C THR A 81 2.14 -14.79 3.62
N THR A 82 2.68 -15.14 2.44
CA THR A 82 3.10 -14.16 1.41
C THR A 82 2.05 -14.10 0.32
N SER A 83 0.92 -13.43 0.59
CA SER A 83 -0.25 -13.47 -0.29
C SER A 83 -0.09 -12.58 -1.52
N GLY A 84 0.31 -11.33 -1.37
CA GLY A 84 0.41 -10.41 -2.50
C GLY A 84 0.79 -8.99 -2.12
N ARG A 85 0.66 -8.10 -3.09
CA ARG A 85 0.98 -6.67 -2.96
C ARG A 85 0.24 -5.83 -4.00
N PHE A 86 0.32 -4.52 -3.87
CA PHE A 86 -0.06 -3.58 -4.91
C PHE A 86 1.13 -2.75 -5.39
N SER A 87 1.06 -2.26 -6.61
CA SER A 87 2.06 -1.37 -7.21
C SER A 87 1.41 -0.33 -8.12
N ILE A 88 2.14 0.73 -8.46
CA ILE A 88 1.68 1.84 -9.29
C ILE A 88 2.79 2.28 -10.26
N ARG A 89 2.39 2.91 -11.38
CA ARG A 89 3.30 3.58 -12.32
C ARG A 89 4.40 2.68 -12.88
N GLY A 90 4.11 1.38 -13.05
CA GLY A 90 5.06 0.44 -13.61
C GLY A 90 6.24 0.09 -12.71
N PHE A 91 6.17 0.39 -11.42
CA PHE A 91 7.09 -0.13 -10.42
C PHE A 91 6.57 -1.47 -9.88
N ASN A 92 6.13 -2.31 -10.78
CA ASN A 92 5.88 -3.71 -10.54
C ASN A 92 7.05 -4.49 -11.14
N GLY A 93 7.38 -5.60 -10.58
CA GLY A 93 8.41 -6.47 -11.08
C GLY A 93 8.41 -7.69 -10.21
N GLU A 94 8.89 -8.77 -10.76
CA GLU A 94 8.98 -10.01 -10.03
C GLU A 94 9.97 -9.89 -8.88
N GLY A 95 11.08 -9.22 -9.12
CA GLY A 95 12.11 -8.98 -8.13
C GLY A 95 11.82 -7.74 -7.32
N GLU A 96 10.93 -7.81 -6.42
CA GLU A 96 10.65 -6.88 -5.31
C GLU A 96 11.45 -5.57 -5.28
N ILE A 97 11.04 -4.62 -6.12
CA ILE A 97 11.32 -3.22 -5.85
C ILE A 97 10.01 -2.64 -5.33
N ASN A 98 9.86 -2.65 -4.01
CA ASN A 98 8.71 -2.02 -3.41
C ASN A 98 8.91 -0.51 -3.43
N ALA A 99 8.17 0.11 -4.33
CA ALA A 99 8.34 1.50 -4.68
C ALA A 99 7.34 2.42 -3.98
N VAL A 100 6.50 1.86 -3.12
CA VAL A 100 5.46 2.61 -2.41
C VAL A 100 5.74 2.59 -0.91
N LYS A 101 5.89 3.77 -0.32
CA LYS A 101 5.98 3.91 1.15
C LYS A 101 4.63 3.61 1.75
N LEU A 102 4.53 2.52 2.51
CA LEU A 102 3.33 2.21 3.28
C LEU A 102 3.36 2.95 4.63
N LEU A 103 2.27 3.60 4.94
CA LEU A 103 1.99 4.19 6.25
C LEU A 103 0.70 3.58 6.81
N ILE A 104 0.68 3.31 8.10
CA ILE A 104 -0.56 3.00 8.83
C ILE A 104 -0.71 4.05 9.93
N ASP A 105 -1.74 4.88 9.84
CA ASP A 105 -1.92 6.08 10.69
C ASP A 105 -0.68 6.98 10.73
N GLY A 106 0.01 7.13 9.59
CA GLY A 106 1.23 7.94 9.47
C GLY A 106 2.51 7.24 9.94
N VAL A 107 2.44 6.05 10.50
CA VAL A 107 3.60 5.26 10.94
C VAL A 107 4.20 4.49 9.76
N PRO A 108 5.51 4.62 9.46
CA PRO A 108 6.20 3.81 8.46
C PRO A 108 6.01 2.31 8.70
N SER A 109 5.55 1.59 7.67
CA SER A 109 5.06 0.23 7.78
C SER A 109 5.54 -0.68 6.63
N ASN A 110 6.69 -0.37 6.02
CA ASN A 110 7.43 -1.29 5.15
C ASN A 110 8.43 -2.08 5.98
N ASP A 111 8.75 -3.30 5.55
CA ASP A 111 9.87 -4.06 6.10
C ASP A 111 11.22 -3.53 5.61
N ASN A 112 12.32 -4.14 6.03
CA ASN A 112 13.69 -3.81 5.62
C ASN A 112 13.88 -3.84 4.09
N ALA A 113 13.20 -4.75 3.40
CA ALA A 113 13.24 -4.87 1.94
C ALA A 113 12.24 -3.95 1.21
N GLY A 114 11.47 -3.14 1.95
CA GLY A 114 10.42 -2.28 1.40
C GLY A 114 9.09 -2.99 1.14
N ARG A 115 8.92 -4.25 1.57
CA ARG A 115 7.65 -4.96 1.44
C ARG A 115 6.60 -4.37 2.37
N MET A 116 5.35 -4.59 2.04
CA MET A 116 4.19 -4.01 2.73
C MET A 116 3.52 -5.01 3.69
N ASP A 117 4.28 -5.90 4.31
CA ASP A 117 3.78 -6.99 5.14
C ASP A 117 2.85 -6.51 6.28
N PHE A 118 3.13 -5.33 6.85
CA PHE A 118 2.32 -4.76 7.93
C PHE A 118 0.88 -4.42 7.54
N ILE A 119 0.53 -4.35 6.24
CA ILE A 119 -0.85 -4.11 5.81
C ILE A 119 -1.79 -5.24 6.24
N ASP A 120 -1.27 -6.44 6.46
CA ASP A 120 -2.04 -7.61 6.92
C ASP A 120 -2.58 -7.47 8.35
N MET A 121 -2.06 -6.52 9.14
CA MET A 121 -2.63 -6.16 10.45
C MET A 121 -3.92 -5.37 10.36
N VAL A 122 -4.24 -4.80 9.19
CA VAL A 122 -5.41 -3.95 9.02
C VAL A 122 -6.59 -4.79 8.54
N SER A 123 -7.74 -4.62 9.19
CA SER A 123 -8.98 -5.26 8.79
C SER A 123 -9.96 -4.22 8.23
N PRO A 124 -10.76 -4.55 7.21
CA PRO A 124 -11.67 -3.60 6.55
C PRO A 124 -12.53 -2.80 7.52
N LEU A 125 -13.07 -3.41 8.58
CA LEU A 125 -13.96 -2.74 9.52
C LEU A 125 -13.30 -1.63 10.34
N ASP A 126 -11.97 -1.62 10.44
CA ASP A 126 -11.19 -0.59 11.14
C ASP A 126 -10.77 0.58 10.24
N ILE A 127 -10.93 0.48 8.94
CA ILE A 127 -10.46 1.48 7.99
C ILE A 127 -11.36 2.71 8.01
N ALA A 128 -10.77 3.88 8.20
CA ALA A 128 -11.40 5.18 8.01
C ALA A 128 -11.22 5.71 6.58
N SER A 129 -10.02 5.56 6.01
CA SER A 129 -9.72 5.84 4.61
C SER A 129 -8.43 5.15 4.16
N VAL A 130 -8.30 4.98 2.85
CA VAL A 130 -7.04 4.59 2.21
C VAL A 130 -6.65 5.73 1.28
N GLU A 131 -5.47 6.30 1.48
CA GLU A 131 -4.94 7.42 0.72
C GLU A 131 -3.74 6.96 -0.10
N LEU A 132 -3.72 7.26 -1.39
CA LEU A 132 -2.62 6.94 -2.31
C LEU A 132 -2.11 8.22 -2.96
N VAL A 133 -0.89 8.63 -2.62
CA VAL A 133 -0.18 9.76 -3.22
C VAL A 133 0.79 9.23 -4.26
N ARG A 134 0.70 9.70 -5.50
CA ARG A 134 1.52 9.22 -6.60
C ARG A 134 2.63 10.19 -6.95
N GLY A 135 3.74 9.63 -7.44
CA GLY A 135 4.89 10.39 -7.95
C GLY A 135 5.90 10.75 -6.87
N THR A 136 6.79 11.64 -7.24
CA THR A 136 8.04 11.92 -6.52
C THR A 136 8.03 13.23 -5.75
N SER A 137 6.90 13.97 -5.78
CA SER A 137 6.85 15.37 -5.31
C SER A 137 6.59 15.56 -3.81
N ASP A 138 6.18 14.52 -3.07
CA ASP A 138 5.96 14.63 -1.63
C ASP A 138 7.30 14.56 -0.86
N PRO A 139 7.70 15.62 -0.11
CA PRO A 139 8.96 15.60 0.63
C PRO A 139 8.90 14.82 1.94
N ARG A 140 7.72 14.48 2.45
CA ARG A 140 7.54 13.79 3.73
C ARG A 140 7.98 12.33 3.69
N SER A 141 8.08 11.76 2.49
CA SER A 141 8.43 10.36 2.28
C SER A 141 9.84 10.23 1.74
N GLY A 142 10.72 9.52 2.46
CA GLY A 142 12.09 9.18 2.06
C GLY A 142 12.20 7.81 1.41
N LEU A 143 12.99 6.91 2.02
CA LEU A 143 13.20 5.55 1.52
C LEU A 143 11.87 4.82 1.24
N HIS A 144 11.83 4.03 0.18
CA HIS A 144 10.70 3.27 -0.36
C HIS A 144 9.58 4.10 -1.04
N ALA A 145 9.78 5.38 -1.30
CA ALA A 145 8.77 6.26 -1.89
C ALA A 145 9.05 6.64 -3.36
N ILE A 146 9.66 5.77 -4.14
CA ILE A 146 10.05 6.12 -5.54
C ILE A 146 8.85 6.29 -6.47
N ALA A 147 7.74 5.59 -6.25
CA ALA A 147 6.49 5.75 -6.99
C ALA A 147 5.46 6.60 -6.25
N GLY A 148 5.62 6.75 -4.94
CA GLY A 148 4.70 7.47 -4.08
C GLY A 148 4.53 6.84 -2.71
N SER A 149 3.44 7.19 -2.03
CA SER A 149 3.11 6.66 -0.69
C SER A 149 1.64 6.28 -0.58
N ALA A 150 1.36 5.28 0.25
CA ALA A 150 0.03 4.87 0.64
C ALA A 150 -0.13 5.01 2.15
N ASN A 151 -1.21 5.62 2.61
CA ASN A 151 -1.53 5.74 4.03
C ASN A 151 -2.89 5.12 4.31
N VAL A 152 -2.90 4.04 5.09
CA VAL A 152 -4.13 3.43 5.59
C VAL A 152 -4.47 4.08 6.92
N ARG A 153 -5.53 4.87 6.93
CA ARG A 153 -6.02 5.50 8.14
C ARG A 153 -7.06 4.62 8.79
N THR A 154 -6.90 4.40 10.08
CA THR A 154 -7.84 3.60 10.85
C THR A 154 -8.77 4.48 11.69
N ARG A 155 -9.89 3.91 12.11
CA ARG A 155 -10.90 4.64 12.89
C ARG A 155 -10.33 5.05 14.25
N THR A 156 -10.52 6.32 14.60
CA THR A 156 -10.16 6.90 15.90
C THR A 156 -11.30 7.82 16.36
N GLY A 157 -11.73 7.70 17.61
CA GLY A 157 -12.86 8.45 18.16
C GLY A 157 -14.23 7.83 17.82
N GLY A 158 -15.28 8.47 18.32
CA GLY A 158 -16.67 8.07 18.20
C GLY A 158 -17.09 6.99 19.22
N THR A 159 -18.39 7.00 19.58
CA THR A 159 -18.99 5.93 20.38
C THR A 159 -19.83 5.05 19.47
N TYR A 160 -19.43 3.80 19.29
CA TYR A 160 -20.08 2.84 18.40
C TYR A 160 -19.71 1.41 18.74
N LEU A 161 -20.54 0.48 18.30
CA LEU A 161 -20.26 -0.95 18.23
C LEU A 161 -20.62 -1.43 16.82
N ASP A 162 -19.65 -1.98 16.10
CA ASP A 162 -19.80 -2.41 14.71
C ASP A 162 -19.29 -3.86 14.59
N ALA A 163 -20.18 -4.78 14.26
CA ALA A 163 -19.86 -6.19 14.12
C ALA A 163 -20.20 -6.68 12.72
N ARG A 164 -19.33 -7.50 12.13
CA ARG A 164 -19.51 -8.10 10.82
C ARG A 164 -19.13 -9.57 10.83
N GLY A 165 -20.02 -10.40 10.29
CA GLY A 165 -19.77 -11.82 10.01
C GLY A 165 -19.85 -12.07 8.51
N ILE A 166 -18.92 -12.88 7.96
CA ILE A 166 -18.88 -13.28 6.55
C ILE A 166 -18.74 -14.79 6.48
N ALA A 167 -19.48 -15.42 5.56
CA ALA A 167 -19.31 -16.81 5.19
C ALA A 167 -19.42 -16.97 3.67
N GLY A 168 -18.68 -17.90 3.08
CA GLY A 168 -18.73 -18.04 1.63
C GLY A 168 -17.84 -19.15 1.07
N ALA A 169 -17.45 -18.96 -0.18
CA ALA A 169 -16.65 -19.88 -0.95
C ALA A 169 -15.39 -20.35 -0.19
N PHE A 170 -14.92 -21.52 -0.52
CA PHE A 170 -13.71 -22.14 0.05
C PHE A 170 -13.75 -22.35 1.57
N GLY A 171 -14.96 -22.49 2.15
CA GLY A 171 -15.13 -22.62 3.60
C GLY A 171 -14.78 -21.34 4.39
N THR A 172 -14.71 -20.20 3.73
CA THR A 172 -14.36 -18.92 4.34
C THR A 172 -15.34 -18.55 5.45
N ARG A 173 -14.79 -18.18 6.59
CA ARG A 173 -15.48 -17.60 7.75
C ARG A 173 -14.65 -16.43 8.24
N ASP A 174 -15.28 -15.27 8.40
CA ASP A 174 -14.64 -14.05 8.87
C ASP A 174 -15.56 -13.38 9.88
N ALA A 175 -15.01 -12.99 11.02
CA ALA A 175 -15.72 -12.27 12.07
C ALA A 175 -14.90 -11.06 12.48
N GLN A 176 -15.49 -9.87 12.40
CA GLN A 176 -14.86 -8.62 12.77
C GLN A 176 -15.73 -7.87 13.78
N LEU A 177 -15.12 -7.34 14.83
CA LEU A 177 -15.75 -6.50 15.83
C LEU A 177 -14.91 -5.23 15.98
N SER A 178 -15.52 -4.07 15.78
CA SER A 178 -14.91 -2.77 16.01
C SER A 178 -15.76 -1.97 16.98
N ALA A 179 -15.15 -1.43 18.03
CA ALA A 179 -15.84 -0.65 19.03
C ALA A 179 -15.10 0.67 19.29
N GLY A 180 -15.86 1.74 19.47
CA GLY A 180 -15.38 3.04 19.92
C GLY A 180 -16.10 3.47 21.20
N VAL A 181 -15.37 4.08 22.11
CA VAL A 181 -15.92 4.67 23.35
C VAL A 181 -15.28 6.04 23.56
N GLU A 182 -16.11 7.06 23.70
CA GLU A 182 -15.68 8.39 24.12
C GLU A 182 -16.13 8.66 25.55
N SER A 183 -15.19 9.03 26.41
CA SER A 183 -15.45 9.37 27.79
C SER A 183 -14.71 10.66 28.17
N GLY A 184 -15.41 11.78 28.15
CA GLY A 184 -14.82 13.09 28.37
C GLY A 184 -13.73 13.42 27.34
N ARG A 185 -12.48 13.46 27.80
CA ARG A 185 -11.31 13.75 26.95
C ARG A 185 -10.62 12.52 26.39
N LEU A 186 -11.08 11.32 26.72
CA LEU A 186 -10.48 10.06 26.29
C LEU A 186 -11.32 9.42 25.20
N SER A 187 -10.71 9.19 24.04
CA SER A 187 -11.25 8.37 22.95
C SER A 187 -10.56 7.02 22.95
N GLN A 188 -11.33 5.95 22.87
CA GLN A 188 -10.83 4.58 22.84
C GLN A 188 -11.44 3.85 21.64
N ASN A 189 -10.62 3.12 20.89
CA ASN A 189 -11.09 2.30 19.78
C ASN A 189 -10.42 0.93 19.80
N TYR A 190 -11.19 -0.09 19.53
CA TYR A 190 -10.76 -1.49 19.56
C TYR A 190 -11.19 -2.18 18.27
N LEU A 191 -10.33 -3.06 17.77
CA LEU A 191 -10.64 -4.00 16.69
C LEU A 191 -10.24 -5.41 17.15
N PHE A 192 -11.10 -6.36 16.85
CA PHE A 192 -10.81 -7.79 16.85
C PHE A 192 -11.32 -8.37 15.53
N ALA A 193 -10.49 -9.13 14.81
CA ALA A 193 -10.89 -9.79 13.59
C ALA A 193 -10.26 -11.17 13.50
N TYR A 194 -11.06 -12.16 13.14
CA TYR A 194 -10.62 -13.53 12.91
C TYR A 194 -11.12 -13.99 11.55
N ARG A 195 -10.23 -14.53 10.73
CA ARG A 195 -10.53 -15.09 9.43
C ARG A 195 -9.93 -16.47 9.28
N ARG A 196 -10.74 -17.39 8.75
CA ARG A 196 -10.33 -18.71 8.30
C ARG A 196 -10.85 -19.00 6.91
N THR A 197 -10.04 -19.61 6.06
CA THR A 197 -10.42 -20.07 4.72
C THR A 197 -9.58 -21.29 4.34
N GLY A 198 -10.18 -22.22 3.59
CA GLY A 198 -9.45 -23.34 2.98
C GLY A 198 -8.77 -22.96 1.66
N GLY A 199 -8.99 -21.74 1.16
CA GLY A 199 -8.47 -21.32 -0.14
C GLY A 199 -9.08 -22.07 -1.33
N TYR A 200 -8.81 -21.59 -2.54
CA TYR A 200 -9.27 -22.23 -3.77
C TYR A 200 -8.44 -23.47 -4.11
N ARG A 201 -7.15 -23.38 -3.91
CA ARG A 201 -6.22 -24.48 -4.23
C ARG A 201 -6.19 -25.51 -3.11
N ASP A 202 -5.80 -26.73 -3.46
CA ASP A 202 -5.49 -27.76 -2.46
C ASP A 202 -4.25 -27.30 -1.67
N HIS A 203 -4.21 -27.52 -0.37
CA HIS A 203 -3.14 -27.10 0.53
C HIS A 203 -2.96 -25.57 0.56
N ALA A 204 -4.05 -24.84 0.86
CA ALA A 204 -4.10 -23.38 0.87
C ALA A 204 -4.86 -22.80 2.09
N ASP A 205 -4.97 -23.59 3.17
CA ASP A 205 -5.62 -23.15 4.40
C ASP A 205 -4.92 -21.91 4.97
N LEU A 206 -5.73 -20.99 5.46
CA LEU A 206 -5.28 -19.78 6.16
C LEU A 206 -6.13 -19.51 7.39
N ASP A 207 -5.46 -19.33 8.53
CA ASP A 207 -6.01 -18.78 9.76
C ASP A 207 -5.32 -17.45 10.10
N ARG A 208 -6.09 -16.38 10.33
CA ARG A 208 -5.56 -15.06 10.70
C ARG A 208 -6.35 -14.43 11.85
N LEU A 209 -5.63 -13.90 12.80
CA LEU A 209 -6.15 -13.12 13.92
C LEU A 209 -5.53 -11.72 13.90
N ASN A 210 -6.36 -10.67 13.91
CA ASN A 210 -5.93 -9.28 14.02
C ASN A 210 -6.54 -8.65 15.27
N PHE A 211 -5.74 -7.85 15.97
CA PHE A 211 -6.15 -7.03 17.10
C PHE A 211 -5.59 -5.62 16.95
N ALA A 212 -6.39 -4.60 17.30
CA ALA A 212 -5.91 -3.24 17.50
C ALA A 212 -6.58 -2.60 18.72
N GLY A 213 -5.78 -1.85 19.49
CA GLY A 213 -6.23 -0.97 20.58
C GLY A 213 -5.65 0.42 20.40
N LYS A 214 -6.48 1.45 20.54
CA LYS A 214 -6.10 2.85 20.31
C LYS A 214 -6.70 3.72 21.40
N TRP A 215 -5.89 4.58 22.00
CA TRP A 215 -6.27 5.47 23.09
C TRP A 215 -5.75 6.87 22.77
N PHE A 216 -6.62 7.85 22.75
CA PHE A 216 -6.27 9.24 22.52
C PHE A 216 -6.85 10.12 23.63
N TYR A 217 -6.00 10.96 24.21
CA TYR A 217 -6.39 11.88 25.27
C TYR A 217 -6.22 13.33 24.83
N ASP A 218 -7.30 14.10 24.87
CA ASP A 218 -7.32 15.50 24.50
C ASP A 218 -6.98 16.38 25.70
N LEU A 219 -5.83 17.04 25.66
CA LEU A 219 -5.35 18.00 26.67
C LEU A 219 -5.82 19.43 26.38
N GLY A 220 -6.53 19.67 25.26
CA GLY A 220 -6.90 20.99 24.77
C GLY A 220 -5.88 21.50 23.74
N PRO A 221 -4.72 22.04 24.13
CA PRO A 221 -3.69 22.46 23.18
C PRO A 221 -2.90 21.29 22.59
N ALA A 222 -3.00 20.10 23.17
CA ALA A 222 -2.33 18.92 22.68
C ALA A 222 -3.23 17.69 22.74
N LYS A 223 -3.00 16.72 21.84
CA LYS A 223 -3.62 15.40 21.85
C LYS A 223 -2.52 14.35 21.93
N LEU A 224 -2.59 13.49 22.92
CA LEU A 224 -1.70 12.34 23.10
C LEU A 224 -2.40 11.08 22.64
N GLY A 225 -1.70 10.21 21.92
CA GLY A 225 -2.22 8.95 21.44
C GLY A 225 -1.28 7.78 21.71
N ALA A 226 -1.86 6.61 21.96
CA ALA A 226 -1.15 5.33 21.97
C ALA A 226 -1.91 4.33 21.11
N VAL A 227 -1.19 3.58 20.28
CA VAL A 227 -1.76 2.57 19.39
C VAL A 227 -0.96 1.28 19.50
N VAL A 228 -1.68 0.17 19.61
CA VAL A 228 -1.13 -1.19 19.61
C VAL A 228 -1.85 -1.98 18.53
N ARG A 229 -1.09 -2.66 17.67
CA ARG A 229 -1.60 -3.60 16.68
C ARG A 229 -0.84 -4.90 16.74
N HIS A 230 -1.56 -5.99 16.57
CA HIS A 230 -0.98 -7.32 16.49
C HIS A 230 -1.73 -8.15 15.47
N SER A 231 -0.99 -8.91 14.66
CA SER A 231 -1.51 -9.90 13.72
C SER A 231 -0.75 -11.21 13.88
N ARG A 232 -1.48 -12.31 13.84
CA ARG A 232 -0.93 -13.66 13.70
C ARG A 232 -1.63 -14.35 12.56
N ALA A 233 -0.85 -14.89 11.63
CA ALA A 233 -1.32 -15.73 10.54
C ALA A 233 -0.60 -17.07 10.56
N GLU A 234 -1.34 -18.13 10.23
CA GLU A 234 -0.82 -19.46 9.94
C GLU A 234 -1.42 -19.90 8.61
N ALA A 235 -0.59 -20.35 7.69
CA ALA A 235 -1.05 -20.69 6.34
C ALA A 235 -0.26 -21.85 5.75
N GLU A 236 -0.95 -22.63 4.92
CA GLU A 236 -0.37 -23.61 4.01
C GLU A 236 0.04 -22.94 2.69
N GLU A 237 0.96 -23.55 1.95
CA GLU A 237 1.44 -23.04 0.67
C GLU A 237 1.29 -24.10 -0.43
N PRO A 238 0.39 -23.86 -1.40
CA PRO A 238 0.11 -24.84 -2.46
C PRO A 238 1.24 -25.00 -3.47
N GLY A 239 2.25 -24.13 -3.45
CA GLY A 239 3.33 -24.08 -4.43
C GLY A 239 2.88 -23.64 -5.83
N TYR A 240 3.83 -23.55 -6.75
CA TYR A 240 3.57 -23.12 -8.12
C TYR A 240 3.38 -24.33 -9.05
N LEU A 241 2.56 -24.17 -10.09
CA LEU A 241 2.27 -25.18 -11.08
C LEU A 241 3.07 -24.92 -12.37
N THR A 242 3.43 -25.98 -13.10
CA THR A 242 3.91 -25.88 -14.48
C THR A 242 2.76 -25.50 -15.41
N ASP A 243 3.05 -25.03 -16.64
CA ASP A 243 2.06 -24.77 -17.70
C ASP A 243 1.06 -25.92 -17.85
N ALA A 244 1.56 -27.16 -17.97
CA ALA A 244 0.73 -28.32 -18.22
C ALA A 244 -0.22 -28.63 -17.05
N ASP A 245 0.23 -28.47 -15.82
CA ASP A 245 -0.56 -28.77 -14.63
C ASP A 245 -1.55 -27.63 -14.31
N ALA A 246 -1.17 -26.37 -14.51
CA ALA A 246 -2.08 -25.22 -14.41
C ALA A 246 -3.23 -25.32 -15.43
N TYR A 247 -2.98 -25.82 -16.64
CA TYR A 247 -4.02 -26.08 -17.63
C TYR A 247 -4.94 -27.25 -17.25
N ARG A 248 -4.37 -28.35 -16.71
CA ARG A 248 -5.14 -29.57 -16.39
C ARG A 248 -5.96 -29.46 -15.12
N ASN A 249 -5.37 -28.94 -14.05
CA ASN A 249 -5.99 -28.83 -12.74
C ASN A 249 -5.43 -27.65 -11.93
N ARG A 250 -6.06 -26.50 -11.99
CA ARG A 250 -5.67 -25.27 -11.31
C ARG A 250 -5.72 -25.37 -9.78
N ARG A 251 -6.49 -26.30 -9.24
CA ARG A 251 -6.57 -26.50 -7.78
C ARG A 251 -5.40 -27.28 -7.21
N ARG A 252 -4.71 -28.01 -8.05
CA ARG A 252 -3.65 -28.95 -7.64
C ARG A 252 -2.58 -28.26 -6.77
N SER A 253 -2.19 -28.95 -5.69
CA SER A 253 -0.90 -28.80 -5.03
C SER A 253 -0.10 -30.08 -5.26
N TYR A 254 1.21 -29.97 -5.40
CA TYR A 254 2.06 -31.14 -5.54
C TYR A 254 2.26 -31.81 -4.17
N ALA A 255 2.33 -33.15 -4.14
CA ALA A 255 2.57 -33.89 -2.91
C ALA A 255 3.88 -33.52 -2.19
N VAL A 256 4.87 -33.03 -2.93
CA VAL A 256 6.12 -32.52 -2.33
C VAL A 256 5.91 -31.23 -1.52
N SER A 257 4.83 -30.48 -1.78
CA SER A 257 4.47 -29.24 -1.05
C SER A 257 3.58 -29.49 0.17
N GLU A 258 3.19 -30.73 0.48
CA GLU A 258 2.29 -31.04 1.61
C GLU A 258 2.80 -30.58 2.98
N THR A 259 4.08 -30.23 3.09
CA THR A 259 4.70 -29.67 4.29
C THR A 259 5.11 -28.21 4.12
N ASP A 260 4.76 -27.57 2.99
CA ASP A 260 5.01 -26.14 2.78
C ASP A 260 3.96 -25.32 3.53
N GLY A 261 4.32 -24.12 3.97
CA GLY A 261 3.48 -23.27 4.77
C GLY A 261 4.26 -22.55 5.86
N GLY A 262 3.58 -21.74 6.66
CA GLY A 262 4.31 -20.97 7.67
C GLY A 262 3.42 -20.21 8.63
N THR A 263 4.10 -19.52 9.53
CA THR A 263 3.48 -18.61 10.50
C THR A 263 4.10 -17.23 10.38
N ARG A 264 3.28 -16.20 10.48
CA ARG A 264 3.72 -14.81 10.53
C ARG A 264 3.09 -14.11 11.73
N ARG A 265 3.91 -13.38 12.47
CA ARG A 265 3.48 -12.49 13.55
C ARG A 265 3.97 -11.09 13.25
N LEU A 266 3.07 -10.14 13.33
CA LEU A 266 3.34 -8.73 13.12
C LEU A 266 2.88 -7.96 14.34
N SER A 267 3.70 -7.03 14.83
CA SER A 267 3.30 -6.12 15.90
C SER A 267 3.73 -4.70 15.56
N GLN A 268 2.89 -3.74 15.91
CA GLN A 268 3.19 -2.32 15.80
C GLN A 268 2.69 -1.59 17.04
N TYR A 269 3.58 -0.81 17.63
CA TYR A 269 3.31 0.05 18.77
C TYR A 269 3.64 1.47 18.35
N SER A 270 2.79 2.44 18.68
CA SER A 270 3.12 3.85 18.41
C SER A 270 2.55 4.78 19.47
N LEU A 271 3.28 5.87 19.69
CA LEU A 271 2.87 7.00 20.52
C LEU A 271 2.78 8.22 19.62
N HIS A 272 1.71 8.98 19.77
CA HIS A 272 1.41 10.15 18.95
C HIS A 272 1.26 11.38 19.82
N LEU A 273 1.80 12.49 19.37
CA LEU A 273 1.60 13.81 19.92
C LEU A 273 1.23 14.76 18.80
N ASP A 274 0.06 15.39 18.90
CA ASP A 274 -0.35 16.52 18.09
C ASP A 274 -0.51 17.72 19.04
N ALA A 275 0.25 18.80 18.86
CA ALA A 275 0.28 19.94 19.77
C ALA A 275 0.20 21.26 19.02
N ASP A 276 -0.67 22.15 19.48
CA ASP A 276 -0.71 23.55 19.07
C ASP A 276 0.28 24.34 19.96
N LEU A 277 1.47 24.64 19.43
CA LEU A 277 2.53 25.37 20.15
C LEU A 277 2.18 26.87 20.24
N ALA A 278 1.47 27.38 19.24
CA ALA A 278 0.95 28.74 19.18
C ALA A 278 -0.26 28.77 18.22
N ALA A 279 -0.97 29.88 18.15
CA ALA A 279 -2.17 30.04 17.31
C ALA A 279 -1.99 29.68 15.83
N ARG A 280 -0.76 29.75 15.31
CA ARG A 280 -0.41 29.45 13.91
C ARG A 280 0.74 28.45 13.76
N LEU A 281 1.10 27.76 14.84
CA LEU A 281 2.22 26.83 14.87
C LEU A 281 1.79 25.53 15.55
N SER A 282 1.85 24.43 14.83
CA SER A 282 1.57 23.09 15.37
C SER A 282 2.71 22.11 15.13
N LEU A 283 2.85 21.16 16.05
CA LEU A 283 3.85 20.10 16.05
C LEU A 283 3.14 18.75 16.03
N THR A 284 3.61 17.85 15.18
CA THR A 284 3.24 16.44 15.19
C THR A 284 4.47 15.59 15.45
N VAL A 285 4.35 14.59 16.32
CA VAL A 285 5.40 13.62 16.61
C VAL A 285 4.77 12.23 16.71
N ALA A 286 5.36 11.25 16.03
CA ALA A 286 5.03 9.85 16.21
C ALA A 286 6.30 9.04 16.47
N GLY A 287 6.38 8.42 17.66
CA GLY A 287 7.39 7.40 17.97
C GLY A 287 6.79 6.02 17.77
N TYR A 288 7.54 5.06 17.21
CA TYR A 288 7.00 3.74 16.93
C TYR A 288 8.02 2.62 17.08
N ALA A 289 7.49 1.39 17.26
CA ALA A 289 8.21 0.14 17.22
C ALA A 289 7.40 -0.88 16.40
N ASN A 290 8.05 -1.49 15.42
CA ASN A 290 7.48 -2.55 14.58
C ASN A 290 8.27 -3.84 14.77
N SER A 291 7.60 -5.00 14.70
CA SER A 291 8.27 -6.29 14.67
C SER A 291 7.62 -7.25 13.68
N ILE A 292 8.45 -8.05 13.02
CA ILE A 292 8.09 -9.14 12.12
C ILE A 292 8.79 -10.40 12.61
N ASP A 293 8.02 -11.45 12.87
CA ASP A 293 8.50 -12.83 13.07
C ASP A 293 7.82 -13.67 11.99
N ASP A 294 8.58 -14.10 10.98
CA ASP A 294 8.10 -14.87 9.83
C ASP A 294 8.89 -16.18 9.73
N ASN A 295 8.21 -17.30 9.83
CA ASN A 295 8.80 -18.63 9.71
C ASN A 295 8.06 -19.41 8.63
N ARG A 296 8.71 -19.64 7.49
CA ARG A 296 8.10 -20.15 6.28
C ARG A 296 8.88 -21.32 5.72
N TYR A 297 8.18 -22.42 5.40
CA TYR A 297 8.68 -23.56 4.62
C TYR A 297 8.12 -23.47 3.21
N VAL A 298 8.98 -23.41 2.20
CA VAL A 298 8.56 -23.12 0.82
C VAL A 298 9.39 -23.85 -0.21
N ARG A 299 8.73 -24.25 -1.32
CA ARG A 299 9.35 -24.68 -2.58
C ARG A 299 8.91 -23.70 -3.68
N PHE A 300 9.86 -23.22 -4.47
CA PHE A 300 9.53 -22.33 -5.59
C PHE A 300 9.19 -23.07 -6.88
N SER A 301 9.56 -24.36 -6.98
CA SER A 301 9.06 -25.30 -7.98
C SER A 301 9.10 -26.71 -7.38
N ALA A 302 8.43 -27.68 -8.04
CA ALA A 302 8.43 -29.06 -7.57
C ALA A 302 9.83 -29.71 -7.59
N ASP A 303 10.72 -29.22 -8.42
CA ASP A 303 12.05 -29.77 -8.67
C ASP A 303 13.14 -29.22 -7.72
N VAL A 304 12.82 -28.23 -6.90
CA VAL A 304 13.79 -27.66 -5.96
C VAL A 304 13.55 -28.15 -4.54
N ALA A 305 14.62 -28.18 -3.74
CA ALA A 305 14.54 -28.52 -2.33
C ALA A 305 13.68 -27.52 -1.55
N GLN A 306 12.98 -28.02 -0.55
CA GLN A 306 12.28 -27.17 0.41
C GLN A 306 13.28 -26.30 1.17
N GLN A 307 12.89 -25.07 1.46
CA GLN A 307 13.66 -24.14 2.29
C GLN A 307 12.82 -23.73 3.49
N GLN A 308 13.41 -23.76 4.66
CA GLN A 308 12.92 -22.98 5.79
C GLN A 308 13.52 -21.58 5.70
N ARG A 309 12.68 -20.56 5.77
CA ARG A 309 13.06 -19.14 5.81
C ARG A 309 12.53 -18.53 7.08
N LEU A 310 13.41 -18.02 7.90
CA LEU A 310 13.04 -17.29 9.11
C LEU A 310 13.54 -15.86 8.99
N THR A 311 12.65 -14.92 9.27
CA THR A 311 12.96 -13.50 9.39
C THR A 311 12.49 -13.02 10.75
N ASP A 312 13.40 -12.49 11.53
CA ASP A 312 13.12 -11.71 12.74
C ASP A 312 13.57 -10.28 12.48
N GLU A 313 12.63 -9.36 12.45
CA GLU A 313 12.89 -7.96 12.16
C GLU A 313 12.29 -7.06 13.22
N GLN A 314 13.07 -6.11 13.67
CA GLN A 314 12.68 -5.08 14.62
C GLN A 314 13.02 -3.70 14.06
N GLN A 315 12.09 -2.78 14.13
CA GLN A 315 12.23 -1.41 13.68
C GLN A 315 11.78 -0.46 14.78
N TYR A 316 12.55 0.57 15.03
CA TYR A 316 12.23 1.67 15.92
C TYR A 316 12.36 2.97 15.16
N GLY A 317 11.50 3.93 15.42
CA GLY A 317 11.64 5.20 14.72
C GLY A 317 10.83 6.33 15.31
N VAL A 318 11.14 7.52 14.82
CA VAL A 318 10.44 8.76 15.14
C VAL A 318 10.19 9.52 13.85
N VAL A 319 8.97 10.03 13.69
CA VAL A 319 8.56 10.93 12.61
C VAL A 319 8.09 12.23 13.23
N THR A 320 8.54 13.37 12.69
CA THR A 320 8.18 14.70 13.19
C THR A 320 7.74 15.62 12.07
N GLY A 321 6.83 16.53 12.38
CA GLY A 321 6.39 17.60 11.49
C GLY A 321 6.06 18.86 12.26
N LEU A 322 6.61 19.99 11.84
CA LEU A 322 6.31 21.32 12.34
C LEU A 322 5.59 22.10 11.23
N HIS A 323 4.39 22.59 11.51
CA HIS A 323 3.54 23.29 10.56
C HIS A 323 3.33 24.74 11.04
N TRP A 324 3.68 25.69 10.20
CA TRP A 324 3.60 27.11 10.50
C TRP A 324 2.77 27.86 9.45
N HIS A 325 1.61 28.39 9.85
CA HIS A 325 0.80 29.30 9.06
C HIS A 325 1.35 30.74 9.20
N ALA A 326 2.43 31.04 8.48
CA ALA A 326 3.13 32.33 8.61
C ALA A 326 2.26 33.51 8.20
N ALA A 327 1.47 33.34 7.11
CA ALA A 327 0.51 34.34 6.60
C ALA A 327 -0.60 33.59 5.84
N ASP A 328 -1.66 34.28 5.44
CA ASP A 328 -2.77 33.69 4.68
C ASP A 328 -2.32 33.18 3.30
N TRP A 329 -1.23 33.72 2.77
CA TRP A 329 -0.61 33.31 1.49
C TRP A 329 0.61 32.41 1.66
N LEU A 330 1.07 32.16 2.90
CA LEU A 330 2.30 31.41 3.17
C LEU A 330 2.11 30.42 4.32
N MET A 331 2.30 29.17 4.02
CA MET A 331 2.43 28.11 4.99
C MET A 331 3.78 27.41 4.81
N ALA A 332 4.51 27.21 5.89
CA ALA A 332 5.77 26.48 5.92
C ALA A 332 5.62 25.17 6.70
N GLU A 333 6.31 24.16 6.25
CA GLU A 333 6.39 22.88 6.94
C GLU A 333 7.85 22.43 6.97
N ALA A 334 8.30 21.94 8.12
CA ALA A 334 9.59 21.32 8.30
C ALA A 334 9.41 20.03 9.11
N GLY A 335 10.15 19.01 8.78
CA GLY A 335 10.04 17.75 9.51
C GLY A 335 11.17 16.80 9.20
N GLY A 336 11.07 15.61 9.78
CA GLY A 336 12.05 14.57 9.55
C GLY A 336 11.64 13.26 10.17
N ASP A 337 12.38 12.25 9.81
CA ASP A 337 12.22 10.90 10.32
C ASP A 337 13.58 10.25 10.55
N VAL A 338 13.61 9.37 11.51
CA VAL A 338 14.73 8.45 11.73
C VAL A 338 14.17 7.07 12.06
N GLN A 339 14.79 6.06 11.47
CA GLN A 339 14.44 4.66 11.69
C GLN A 339 15.70 3.83 11.90
N TRP A 340 15.71 3.03 12.94
CA TRP A 340 16.69 1.99 13.22
C TRP A 340 16.05 0.64 12.98
N GLN A 341 16.70 -0.19 12.20
CA GLN A 341 16.23 -1.53 11.85
C GLN A 341 17.28 -2.56 12.22
N HIS A 342 16.85 -3.64 12.83
CA HIS A 342 17.61 -4.86 13.01
C HIS A 342 16.85 -5.99 12.35
N ASN A 343 17.48 -6.71 11.42
CA ASN A 343 16.87 -7.83 10.73
C ASN A 343 17.81 -9.03 10.78
N ARG A 344 17.32 -10.14 11.30
CA ARG A 344 17.99 -11.43 11.23
C ARG A 344 17.30 -12.31 10.21
N SER A 345 18.05 -12.72 9.18
CA SER A 345 17.57 -13.58 8.10
C SER A 345 18.29 -14.93 8.15
N LEU A 346 17.51 -15.97 8.42
CA LEU A 346 17.99 -17.35 8.46
C LEU A 346 17.39 -18.16 7.31
N ARG A 347 18.16 -19.07 6.75
CA ARG A 347 17.67 -20.00 5.74
C ARG A 347 18.35 -21.35 5.85
N TRP A 348 17.56 -22.38 5.73
CA TRP A 348 18.02 -23.76 5.67
C TRP A 348 17.42 -24.48 4.46
N THR A 349 18.18 -25.38 3.87
CA THR A 349 17.60 -26.43 3.04
C THR A 349 16.96 -27.45 3.98
N THR A 350 15.74 -27.85 3.68
CA THR A 350 14.98 -28.83 4.47
C THR A 350 14.42 -29.93 3.60
N ASP A 351 14.17 -31.08 4.22
CA ASP A 351 13.35 -32.16 3.67
C ASP A 351 12.20 -32.42 4.65
N ARG A 352 10.96 -32.22 4.20
CA ARG A 352 9.75 -32.33 5.03
C ARG A 352 9.91 -31.67 6.40
N ARG A 353 10.35 -30.40 6.38
CA ARG A 353 10.66 -29.56 7.56
C ARG A 353 11.86 -30.03 8.41
N THR A 354 12.55 -31.12 8.04
CA THR A 354 13.79 -31.51 8.69
C THR A 354 14.96 -30.73 8.09
N ILE A 355 15.76 -30.08 8.92
CA ILE A 355 16.92 -29.30 8.49
C ILE A 355 18.00 -30.23 7.93
N VAL A 356 18.44 -29.93 6.70
CA VAL A 356 19.54 -30.64 6.01
C VAL A 356 20.82 -29.81 6.07
N ALA A 357 20.76 -28.52 5.73
CA ALA A 357 21.92 -27.63 5.72
C ALA A 357 21.51 -26.17 5.95
N ALA A 358 22.34 -25.43 6.65
CA ALA A 358 22.21 -23.98 6.75
C ALA A 358 22.75 -23.33 5.47
N THR A 359 21.97 -22.45 4.86
CA THR A 359 22.33 -21.73 3.63
C THR A 359 22.42 -20.23 3.83
N ARG A 360 21.86 -19.72 4.93
CA ARG A 360 21.92 -18.30 5.31
C ARG A 360 21.83 -18.18 6.84
N ASP A 361 22.68 -17.32 7.40
CA ASP A 361 22.55 -16.75 8.74
C ASP A 361 23.17 -15.35 8.68
N GLN A 362 22.32 -14.31 8.61
CA GLN A 362 22.71 -12.95 8.31
C GLN A 362 21.99 -11.98 9.24
N ASP A 363 22.75 -11.02 9.77
CA ASP A 363 22.22 -9.87 10.48
C ASP A 363 22.41 -8.60 9.65
N PHE A 364 21.39 -7.74 9.66
CA PHE A 364 21.39 -6.45 9.02
C PHE A 364 20.99 -5.40 10.05
N ASP A 365 21.90 -4.47 10.32
CA ASP A 365 21.59 -3.25 11.05
C ASP A 365 21.53 -2.11 10.05
N LEU A 366 20.41 -1.41 10.00
CA LEU A 366 20.18 -0.30 9.08
C LEU A 366 19.66 0.90 9.86
N THR A 367 20.28 2.06 9.62
CA THR A 367 19.78 3.34 10.11
C THR A 367 19.48 4.23 8.90
N VAL A 368 18.26 4.72 8.82
CA VAL A 368 17.82 5.67 7.80
C VAL A 368 17.31 6.92 8.50
N GLY A 369 17.84 8.08 8.13
CA GLY A 369 17.36 9.34 8.66
C GLY A 369 17.24 10.39 7.57
N GLY A 370 16.19 11.20 7.64
CA GLY A 370 15.95 12.27 6.68
C GLY A 370 15.28 13.48 7.30
N ALA A 371 15.50 14.63 6.68
CA ALA A 371 14.85 15.88 7.04
C ALA A 371 14.35 16.61 5.80
N TYR A 372 13.24 17.31 5.93
CA TYR A 372 12.66 18.07 4.82
C TYR A 372 12.16 19.45 5.27
N VAL A 373 12.07 20.32 4.29
CA VAL A 373 11.37 21.60 4.39
C VAL A 373 10.50 21.79 3.16
N GLN A 374 9.34 22.42 3.31
CA GLN A 374 8.53 22.90 2.20
C GLN A 374 7.83 24.21 2.55
N ALA A 375 7.56 25.01 1.52
CA ALA A 375 6.75 26.20 1.64
C ALA A 375 5.56 26.09 0.66
N ILE A 376 4.35 26.34 1.12
CA ILE A 376 3.15 26.44 0.28
C ILE A 376 2.84 27.91 0.17
N VAL A 377 3.09 28.45 -1.03
CA VAL A 377 2.99 29.87 -1.33
C VAL A 377 1.81 30.08 -2.28
N THR A 378 0.82 30.87 -1.85
CA THR A 378 -0.37 31.22 -2.64
C THR A 378 -0.40 32.74 -2.82
N PRO A 379 0.47 33.31 -3.68
CA PRO A 379 0.64 34.76 -3.82
C PRO A 379 -0.62 35.44 -4.36
N VAL A 380 -1.39 34.70 -5.15
CA VAL A 380 -2.71 35.10 -5.65
C VAL A 380 -3.64 33.87 -5.62
N ARG A 381 -4.94 34.07 -5.51
CA ARG A 381 -5.94 32.99 -5.29
C ARG A 381 -5.93 31.88 -6.34
N TRP A 382 -5.44 32.16 -7.54
CA TRP A 382 -5.40 31.19 -8.64
C TRP A 382 -4.05 30.51 -8.83
N LEU A 383 -3.00 30.88 -8.06
CA LEU A 383 -1.66 30.33 -8.17
C LEU A 383 -1.18 29.80 -6.83
N THR A 384 -0.79 28.53 -6.77
CA THR A 384 -0.07 27.94 -5.63
C THR A 384 1.25 27.36 -6.11
N VAL A 385 2.33 27.64 -5.41
CA VAL A 385 3.68 27.13 -5.67
C VAL A 385 4.20 26.47 -4.41
N THR A 386 4.71 25.24 -4.51
CA THR A 386 5.23 24.49 -3.36
C THR A 386 6.66 24.00 -3.66
N PRO A 387 7.68 24.83 -3.41
CA PRO A 387 9.05 24.35 -3.37
C PRO A 387 9.28 23.50 -2.12
N ALA A 388 10.06 22.42 -2.28
CA ALA A 388 10.42 21.57 -1.17
C ALA A 388 11.83 20.97 -1.38
N TRP A 389 12.45 20.59 -0.27
CA TRP A 389 13.74 19.93 -0.27
C TRP A 389 13.78 18.90 0.82
N ARG A 390 14.31 17.71 0.49
CA ARG A 390 14.59 16.66 1.46
C ARG A 390 16.03 16.20 1.32
N ILE A 391 16.64 15.85 2.44
CA ILE A 391 17.95 15.18 2.49
C ILE A 391 17.79 13.89 3.29
N ASP A 392 18.48 12.84 2.86
CA ASP A 392 18.52 11.56 3.58
C ASP A 392 19.96 11.08 3.72
N ARG A 393 20.22 10.32 4.78
CA ARG A 393 21.42 9.54 5.01
C ARG A 393 21.04 8.14 5.44
N VAL A 394 21.85 7.17 5.00
CA VAL A 394 21.69 5.76 5.32
C VAL A 394 23.01 5.23 5.83
N GLY A 395 22.99 4.43 6.87
CA GLY A 395 24.15 3.78 7.45
C GLY A 395 23.78 2.43 8.03
N GLY A 396 24.76 1.58 8.31
CA GLY A 396 24.49 0.28 8.90
C GLY A 396 25.64 -0.71 8.74
N THR A 397 25.40 -1.94 9.18
CA THR A 397 26.33 -3.06 9.09
C THR A 397 25.60 -4.33 8.67
N PHE A 398 26.31 -5.16 7.93
CA PHE A 398 25.89 -6.51 7.57
C PHE A 398 26.87 -7.51 8.16
N THR A 399 26.37 -8.56 8.79
CA THR A 399 27.18 -9.66 9.30
C THR A 399 26.68 -10.98 8.72
N ASN A 400 27.55 -11.67 8.01
CA ASN A 400 27.32 -13.06 7.61
C ASN A 400 27.85 -13.99 8.72
N ARG A 401 26.97 -14.54 9.52
CA ARG A 401 27.32 -15.40 10.67
C ARG A 401 27.83 -16.78 10.26
N LEU A 402 27.54 -17.23 9.02
CA LEU A 402 28.06 -18.52 8.53
C LEU A 402 29.59 -18.50 8.38
N ASN A 403 30.17 -17.34 8.07
CA ASN A 403 31.62 -17.20 7.92
C ASN A 403 32.25 -16.18 8.88
N GLY A 404 31.45 -15.52 9.72
CA GLY A 404 31.90 -14.56 10.72
C GLY A 404 32.38 -13.22 10.15
N VAL A 405 32.03 -12.89 8.90
CA VAL A 405 32.50 -11.67 8.23
C VAL A 405 31.44 -10.58 8.33
N SER A 406 31.87 -9.37 8.70
CA SER A 406 31.03 -8.18 8.74
C SER A 406 31.50 -7.15 7.71
N TYR A 407 30.54 -6.43 7.14
CA TYR A 407 30.77 -5.38 6.14
C TYR A 407 29.95 -4.14 6.51
N PRO A 408 30.49 -2.93 6.29
CA PRO A 408 29.69 -1.71 6.41
C PRO A 408 28.70 -1.62 5.25
N LEU A 409 27.66 -0.82 5.45
CA LEU A 409 26.79 -0.36 4.37
C LEU A 409 27.61 0.47 3.37
N ASN A 410 27.23 0.44 2.09
CA ASN A 410 27.78 1.35 1.10
C ASN A 410 27.58 2.80 1.55
N ASP A 411 28.60 3.63 1.38
CA ASP A 411 28.50 5.06 1.66
C ASP A 411 27.76 5.77 0.52
N TYR A 412 26.47 5.95 0.69
CA TYR A 412 25.64 6.71 -0.26
C TYR A 412 25.77 8.24 -0.07
N GLY A 413 26.55 8.70 0.90
CA GLY A 413 26.68 10.12 1.24
C GLY A 413 25.37 10.76 1.69
N THR A 414 25.22 12.05 1.40
CA THR A 414 23.97 12.77 1.62
C THR A 414 23.15 12.78 0.33
N ILE A 415 21.98 12.15 0.36
CA ILE A 415 21.08 12.04 -0.78
C ILE A 415 20.15 13.24 -0.79
N SER A 416 20.27 14.10 -1.81
CA SER A 416 19.53 15.35 -1.95
C SER A 416 18.35 15.18 -2.90
N GLN A 417 17.17 15.62 -2.46
CA GLN A 417 15.89 15.43 -3.15
C GLN A 417 15.13 16.76 -3.30
N PRO A 418 15.49 17.59 -4.30
CA PRO A 418 14.71 18.79 -4.64
C PRO A 418 13.35 18.41 -5.21
N LYS A 419 12.33 19.21 -4.89
CA LYS A 419 10.95 19.02 -5.34
C LYS A 419 10.29 20.38 -5.58
N LEU A 420 9.39 20.41 -6.57
CA LEU A 420 8.61 21.60 -6.90
C LEU A 420 7.24 21.20 -7.42
N SER A 421 6.20 21.81 -6.89
CA SER A 421 4.85 21.68 -7.42
C SER A 421 4.24 23.06 -7.67
N VAL A 422 3.49 23.18 -8.76
CA VAL A 422 2.77 24.39 -9.15
C VAL A 422 1.35 24.03 -9.51
N ALA A 423 0.37 24.77 -9.03
CA ALA A 423 -1.03 24.64 -9.43
C ALA A 423 -1.63 25.98 -9.81
N LEU A 424 -2.43 25.95 -10.87
CA LEU A 424 -3.20 27.06 -11.41
C LEU A 424 -4.68 26.71 -11.31
N THR A 425 -5.44 27.51 -10.54
CA THR A 425 -6.89 27.35 -10.38
C THR A 425 -7.60 28.61 -10.89
N PRO A 426 -7.65 28.82 -12.23
CA PRO A 426 -8.15 30.05 -12.83
C PRO A 426 -9.63 30.29 -12.54
N VAL A 427 -10.40 29.21 -12.39
CA VAL A 427 -11.80 29.22 -11.99
C VAL A 427 -12.04 28.09 -10.98
N THR A 428 -13.01 28.29 -10.08
CA THR A 428 -13.38 27.27 -9.09
C THR A 428 -13.74 25.98 -9.78
N GLY A 429 -13.15 24.87 -9.32
CA GLY A 429 -13.40 23.53 -9.84
C GLY A 429 -12.53 23.12 -11.02
N ILE A 430 -11.65 23.98 -11.53
CA ILE A 430 -10.66 23.62 -12.57
C ILE A 430 -9.27 23.95 -12.07
N THR A 431 -8.42 22.93 -11.91
CA THR A 431 -7.03 23.10 -11.48
C THR A 431 -6.09 22.40 -12.47
N ALA A 432 -5.23 23.17 -13.11
CA ALA A 432 -4.09 22.63 -13.83
C ALA A 432 -2.88 22.59 -12.87
N TYR A 433 -2.09 21.51 -12.91
CA TYR A 433 -0.93 21.38 -12.05
C TYR A 433 0.26 20.74 -12.77
N GLY A 434 1.45 21.03 -12.27
CA GLY A 434 2.67 20.37 -12.68
C GLY A 434 3.59 20.19 -11.49
N ASN A 435 4.32 19.07 -11.49
CA ASN A 435 5.29 18.80 -10.43
C ASN A 435 6.54 18.12 -10.96
N PHE A 436 7.61 18.36 -10.24
CA PHE A 436 8.90 17.71 -10.36
C PHE A 436 9.33 17.21 -8.98
N GLY A 437 9.98 16.05 -8.94
CA GLY A 437 10.58 15.57 -7.69
C GLY A 437 11.65 14.54 -7.95
N ARG A 438 12.60 14.49 -7.01
CA ARG A 438 13.62 13.47 -6.93
C ARG A 438 13.36 12.60 -5.71
N THR A 439 13.54 11.29 -5.87
CA THR A 439 13.49 10.26 -4.82
C THR A 439 14.63 9.28 -5.01
N PHE A 440 14.84 8.40 -4.05
CA PHE A 440 15.91 7.41 -4.13
C PHE A 440 15.46 6.04 -3.63
N GLN A 441 16.23 5.04 -4.02
CA GLN A 441 16.13 3.68 -3.52
C GLN A 441 17.54 3.12 -3.30
N ILE A 442 17.68 2.29 -2.28
CA ILE A 442 18.84 1.45 -2.04
C ILE A 442 18.47 -0.02 -2.21
N GLY A 443 19.44 -0.90 -2.36
CA GLY A 443 19.20 -2.35 -2.31
C GLY A 443 18.59 -2.79 -0.98
N ALA A 444 18.26 -4.04 -0.86
CA ALA A 444 17.80 -4.65 0.38
C ALA A 444 18.67 -5.85 0.76
N GLY A 445 18.76 -6.14 2.07
CA GLY A 445 19.60 -7.22 2.56
C GLY A 445 21.07 -7.08 2.09
N SER A 446 21.69 -8.18 1.67
CA SER A 446 23.08 -8.17 1.18
C SER A 446 23.33 -7.26 -0.01
N GLY A 447 22.28 -6.83 -0.72
CA GLY A 447 22.38 -5.92 -1.85
C GLY A 447 22.81 -4.49 -1.50
N THR A 448 22.73 -4.09 -0.24
CA THR A 448 23.20 -2.78 0.25
C THR A 448 24.65 -2.76 0.67
N PHE A 449 25.33 -3.92 0.69
CA PHE A 449 26.68 -4.06 1.23
C PHE A 449 27.65 -4.59 0.18
N VAL A 450 28.92 -4.23 0.33
CA VAL A 450 30.01 -4.74 -0.52
C VAL A 450 30.43 -6.12 -0.02
N VAL A 451 29.73 -7.14 -0.47
CA VAL A 451 30.03 -8.53 -0.10
C VAL A 451 30.80 -9.20 -1.23
N PRO A 452 32.07 -9.66 -1.03
CA PRO A 452 32.83 -10.36 -2.06
C PRO A 452 32.09 -11.63 -2.55
N PRO A 453 32.17 -12.02 -3.84
CA PRO A 453 33.08 -11.49 -4.86
C PRO A 453 32.61 -10.23 -5.62
N ARG A 454 31.65 -9.49 -5.11
CA ARG A 454 31.14 -8.28 -5.74
C ARG A 454 32.27 -7.24 -5.88
N VAL A 455 32.50 -6.77 -7.10
CA VAL A 455 33.61 -5.86 -7.45
C VAL A 455 33.13 -4.39 -7.44
N ARG A 456 31.80 -4.14 -7.43
CA ARG A 456 31.21 -2.80 -7.48
C ARG A 456 30.20 -2.62 -6.36
N ASP A 457 30.26 -1.48 -5.71
CA ASP A 457 29.20 -1.01 -4.84
C ASP A 457 27.95 -0.75 -5.67
N LEU A 458 26.80 -1.16 -5.18
CA LEU A 458 25.54 -0.76 -5.75
C LEU A 458 25.24 0.67 -5.28
N GLU A 459 25.28 1.62 -6.22
CA GLU A 459 24.90 2.99 -5.95
C GLU A 459 23.41 3.09 -5.63
N ALA A 460 23.01 4.14 -4.92
CA ALA A 460 21.60 4.44 -4.73
C ALA A 460 20.96 4.74 -6.10
N SER A 461 19.82 4.12 -6.38
CA SER A 461 19.03 4.47 -7.56
C SER A 461 18.37 5.82 -7.34
N ILE A 462 18.69 6.79 -8.18
CA ILE A 462 18.07 8.11 -8.17
C ILE A 462 16.92 8.12 -9.17
N ASN A 463 15.75 8.46 -8.68
CA ASN A 463 14.53 8.56 -9.48
C ASN A 463 14.10 10.02 -9.62
N GLU A 464 13.93 10.49 -10.86
CA GLU A 464 13.43 11.82 -11.18
C GLU A 464 12.10 11.71 -11.90
N GLY A 465 11.09 12.36 -11.35
CA GLY A 465 9.72 12.33 -11.85
C GLY A 465 9.22 13.71 -12.27
N LEU A 466 8.50 13.75 -13.38
CA LEU A 466 7.74 14.88 -13.87
C LEU A 466 6.28 14.45 -14.05
N GLU A 467 5.35 15.30 -13.65
CA GLU A 467 3.92 15.10 -13.88
C GLU A 467 3.27 16.43 -14.22
N ALA A 468 2.31 16.40 -15.15
CA ALA A 468 1.40 17.51 -15.42
C ALA A 468 -0.02 16.97 -15.56
N GLY A 469 -1.00 17.68 -15.02
CA GLY A 469 -2.38 17.23 -15.06
C GLY A 469 -3.40 18.35 -14.89
N ILE A 470 -4.65 17.96 -15.12
CA ILE A 470 -5.82 18.79 -14.94
C ILE A 470 -6.81 18.04 -14.06
N LYS A 471 -7.33 18.71 -13.03
CA LYS A 471 -8.43 18.25 -12.17
C LYS A 471 -9.67 19.10 -12.46
N LEU A 472 -10.80 18.42 -12.61
CA LEU A 472 -12.12 19.03 -12.77
C LEU A 472 -13.01 18.56 -11.61
N ALA A 473 -13.64 19.51 -10.92
CA ALA A 473 -14.65 19.25 -9.91
C ALA A 473 -15.81 20.19 -10.13
N GLN A 474 -16.96 19.68 -10.57
CA GLN A 474 -18.17 20.47 -10.85
C GLN A 474 -19.28 20.05 -9.91
N GLY A 475 -19.36 20.71 -8.78
CA GLY A 475 -20.29 20.33 -7.72
C GLY A 475 -20.06 18.87 -7.27
N ARG A 476 -21.17 18.21 -6.94
CA ARG A 476 -21.14 16.78 -6.58
C ARG A 476 -21.30 15.83 -7.78
N TRP A 477 -21.72 16.35 -8.93
CA TRP A 477 -22.13 15.50 -10.03
C TRP A 477 -21.00 15.02 -10.93
N LEU A 478 -19.85 15.72 -10.97
CA LEU A 478 -18.72 15.34 -11.81
C LEU A 478 -17.39 15.67 -11.14
N THR A 479 -16.53 14.66 -11.03
CA THR A 479 -15.10 14.85 -10.80
C THR A 479 -14.32 14.11 -11.89
N ALA A 480 -13.24 14.71 -12.38
CA ALA A 480 -12.39 14.08 -13.37
C ALA A 480 -10.93 14.53 -13.19
N ARG A 481 -10.00 13.67 -13.57
CA ARG A 481 -8.57 13.98 -13.64
C ARG A 481 -7.98 13.37 -14.91
N ALA A 482 -7.11 14.16 -15.55
CA ALA A 482 -6.21 13.67 -16.58
C ALA A 482 -4.79 14.09 -16.22
N ALA A 483 -3.85 13.17 -16.24
CA ALA A 483 -2.44 13.43 -15.95
C ALA A 483 -1.54 12.69 -16.93
N VAL A 484 -0.43 13.31 -17.29
CA VAL A 484 0.69 12.70 -18.01
C VAL A 484 1.92 12.76 -17.12
N TRP A 485 2.72 11.71 -17.15
CA TRP A 485 3.87 11.61 -16.26
C TRP A 485 5.02 10.85 -16.89
N GLN A 486 6.23 11.16 -16.45
CA GLN A 486 7.44 10.44 -16.77
C GLN A 486 8.33 10.34 -15.54
N GLN A 487 8.98 9.20 -15.37
CA GLN A 487 9.94 8.94 -14.31
C GLN A 487 11.15 8.20 -14.89
N THR A 488 12.35 8.65 -14.53
CA THR A 488 13.61 8.03 -14.92
C THR A 488 14.38 7.59 -13.69
N ALA A 489 14.99 6.42 -13.74
CA ALA A 489 15.86 5.93 -12.68
C ALA A 489 17.28 5.72 -13.21
N SER A 490 18.27 6.13 -12.41
CA SER A 490 19.68 5.83 -12.68
C SER A 490 20.10 4.64 -11.81
N GLY A 491 20.49 3.53 -12.43
CA GLY A 491 20.94 2.36 -11.67
C GLY A 491 19.82 1.69 -10.87
N GLU A 492 18.69 1.40 -11.53
CA GLU A 492 17.56 0.76 -10.85
C GLU A 492 17.93 -0.62 -10.35
N LEU A 493 17.67 -0.86 -9.08
CA LEU A 493 18.00 -2.12 -8.40
C LEU A 493 16.81 -3.06 -8.39
N ARG A 494 17.04 -4.32 -8.69
CA ARG A 494 16.05 -5.39 -8.64
C ARG A 494 16.63 -6.62 -7.95
N ARG A 495 15.87 -7.23 -7.06
CA ARG A 495 16.26 -8.50 -6.46
C ARG A 495 16.22 -9.61 -7.51
N ARG A 496 17.25 -10.47 -7.50
CA ARG A 496 17.20 -11.73 -8.27
C ARG A 496 16.23 -12.69 -7.62
N LEU A 497 15.31 -13.20 -8.44
CA LEU A 497 14.45 -14.28 -7.99
C LEU A 497 15.25 -15.56 -7.79
N ASN A 498 14.82 -16.31 -6.76
CA ASN A 498 15.39 -17.61 -6.41
C ASN A 498 16.91 -17.64 -6.20
N ASP A 499 17.55 -16.48 -6.14
CA ASP A 499 18.95 -16.44 -5.77
C ASP A 499 19.08 -16.83 -4.28
N PRO A 500 19.83 -17.91 -3.96
CA PRO A 500 20.05 -18.33 -2.58
C PRO A 500 20.72 -17.22 -1.74
N SER A 501 21.57 -16.40 -2.37
CA SER A 501 22.24 -15.27 -1.71
C SER A 501 21.29 -14.08 -1.48
N GLY A 502 20.21 -13.98 -2.26
CA GLY A 502 19.29 -12.84 -2.25
C GLY A 502 19.90 -11.60 -2.89
N GLU A 503 20.74 -11.79 -3.89
CA GLU A 503 21.43 -10.70 -4.57
C GLU A 503 20.53 -9.84 -5.44
N PHE A 504 21.01 -8.64 -5.74
CA PHE A 504 20.34 -7.65 -6.57
C PHE A 504 21.05 -7.50 -7.91
N ASP A 505 20.26 -7.31 -8.95
CA ASP A 505 20.72 -6.85 -10.25
C ASP A 505 20.52 -5.35 -10.36
N ASN A 506 21.42 -4.70 -11.08
CA ASN A 506 21.23 -3.35 -11.56
C ASN A 506 20.65 -3.43 -12.98
N LEU A 507 19.45 -2.90 -13.21
CA LEU A 507 18.83 -2.84 -14.54
C LEU A 507 19.46 -1.74 -15.41
N GLY A 508 20.34 -0.91 -14.86
CA GLY A 508 20.90 0.26 -15.54
C GLY A 508 19.96 1.46 -15.48
N LYS A 509 19.89 2.25 -16.56
CA LYS A 509 18.98 3.40 -16.63
C LYS A 509 17.64 2.99 -17.19
N THR A 510 16.59 3.23 -16.42
CA THR A 510 15.21 2.91 -16.82
C THR A 510 14.39 4.18 -17.05
N ARG A 511 13.32 4.05 -17.81
CA ARG A 511 12.31 5.09 -17.98
C ARG A 511 10.93 4.48 -17.91
N ARG A 512 10.08 5.11 -17.11
CA ARG A 512 8.64 4.88 -17.06
C ARG A 512 7.92 6.15 -17.51
N ARG A 513 6.88 6.01 -18.31
CA ARG A 513 6.03 7.12 -18.73
C ARG A 513 4.62 6.63 -18.97
N GLY A 514 3.66 7.51 -18.85
CA GLY A 514 2.28 7.14 -19.07
C GLY A 514 1.31 8.30 -18.90
N PHE A 515 0.04 7.94 -18.93
CA PHE A 515 -1.05 8.84 -18.57
C PHE A 515 -2.05 8.12 -17.67
N ASP A 516 -2.73 8.91 -16.86
CA ASP A 516 -3.84 8.49 -16.00
C ASP A 516 -5.07 9.32 -16.36
N LEU A 517 -6.17 8.65 -16.70
CA LEU A 517 -7.50 9.24 -16.92
C LEU A 517 -8.46 8.66 -15.92
N GLU A 518 -9.25 9.50 -15.27
CA GLU A 518 -10.29 9.07 -14.37
C GLU A 518 -11.46 10.04 -14.36
N ALA A 519 -12.64 9.50 -14.11
CA ALA A 519 -13.85 10.29 -13.91
C ALA A 519 -14.81 9.57 -12.96
N SER A 520 -15.55 10.35 -12.19
CA SER A 520 -16.68 9.91 -11.38
C SER A 520 -17.85 10.86 -11.60
N VAL A 521 -19.02 10.29 -11.78
CA VAL A 521 -20.27 11.03 -11.99
C VAL A 521 -21.33 10.59 -10.99
N GLN A 522 -22.04 11.55 -10.43
CA GLN A 522 -23.17 11.34 -9.53
C GLN A 522 -24.41 12.07 -10.07
N PRO A 523 -25.07 11.53 -11.11
CA PRO A 523 -26.14 12.24 -11.82
C PRO A 523 -27.37 12.51 -10.96
N VAL A 524 -27.65 11.65 -9.99
CA VAL A 524 -28.71 11.79 -8.99
C VAL A 524 -28.22 11.26 -7.64
N SER A 525 -28.88 11.66 -6.54
CA SER A 525 -28.58 11.14 -5.21
C SER A 525 -28.72 9.61 -5.20
N GLY A 526 -27.71 8.93 -4.63
CA GLY A 526 -27.69 7.48 -4.55
C GLY A 526 -27.29 6.74 -5.82
N LEU A 527 -26.88 7.41 -6.90
CA LEU A 527 -26.30 6.77 -8.09
C LEU A 527 -24.94 7.37 -8.39
N CYS A 528 -23.90 6.56 -8.31
CA CYS A 528 -22.53 6.93 -8.63
C CYS A 528 -21.95 5.97 -9.66
N ALA A 529 -21.27 6.50 -10.67
CA ALA A 529 -20.50 5.71 -11.62
C ALA A 529 -19.09 6.31 -11.75
N TRP A 530 -18.08 5.45 -11.89
CA TRP A 530 -16.69 5.87 -12.05
C TRP A 530 -15.97 4.97 -13.04
N ALA A 531 -14.95 5.52 -13.66
CA ALA A 531 -14.04 4.78 -14.51
C ALA A 531 -12.63 5.38 -14.45
N SER A 532 -11.63 4.55 -14.62
CA SER A 532 -10.25 4.97 -14.81
C SER A 532 -9.54 4.11 -15.84
N TRP A 533 -8.61 4.73 -16.55
CA TRP A 533 -7.69 4.08 -17.45
C TRP A 533 -6.30 4.68 -17.27
N SER A 534 -5.35 3.84 -16.89
CA SER A 534 -3.94 4.19 -16.83
C SER A 534 -3.18 3.44 -17.92
N HIS A 535 -2.43 4.17 -18.72
CA HIS A 535 -1.49 3.61 -19.69
C HIS A 535 -0.08 3.89 -19.23
N GLN A 536 0.79 2.88 -19.29
CA GLN A 536 2.17 2.99 -18.83
C GLN A 536 3.12 2.17 -19.70
N GLU A 537 4.31 2.70 -19.89
CA GLU A 537 5.43 2.05 -20.58
C GLU A 537 6.64 2.09 -19.64
N ALA A 538 7.24 0.95 -19.36
CA ALA A 538 8.45 0.83 -18.55
C ALA A 538 9.54 0.14 -19.36
N VAL A 539 10.65 0.82 -19.62
CA VAL A 539 11.71 0.32 -20.50
C VAL A 539 13.11 0.54 -19.93
N ILE A 540 14.01 -0.37 -20.22
CA ILE A 540 15.44 -0.25 -19.93
C ILE A 540 16.06 0.61 -21.03
N ARG A 541 16.51 1.84 -20.70
CA ARG A 541 17.08 2.78 -21.68
C ARG A 541 18.55 2.55 -21.94
N VAL A 542 19.28 2.25 -20.89
CA VAL A 542 20.69 1.87 -20.94
C VAL A 542 20.83 0.65 -20.04
N ALA A 543 21.17 -0.46 -20.64
CA ALA A 543 21.34 -1.71 -19.91
C ALA A 543 22.58 -1.68 -19.00
N ASP A 544 22.55 -2.44 -17.92
CA ASP A 544 23.75 -2.74 -17.17
C ASP A 544 24.76 -3.49 -18.05
N PRO A 545 26.08 -3.20 -17.95
CA PRO A 545 27.10 -3.92 -18.73
C PRO A 545 27.08 -5.45 -18.56
N ALA A 546 26.56 -5.95 -17.44
CA ALA A 546 26.40 -7.39 -17.20
C ALA A 546 25.24 -8.02 -18.01
N ALA A 547 24.28 -7.20 -18.51
CA ALA A 547 23.12 -7.65 -19.28
C ALA A 547 22.86 -6.74 -20.51
N PRO A 548 23.83 -6.53 -21.41
CA PRO A 548 23.79 -5.50 -22.45
C PRO A 548 22.64 -5.68 -23.45
N LEU A 549 22.15 -6.89 -23.64
CA LEU A 549 21.08 -7.21 -24.60
C LEU A 549 19.68 -6.78 -24.09
N THR A 550 19.54 -6.27 -22.88
CA THR A 550 18.26 -5.81 -22.35
C THR A 550 17.93 -4.35 -22.71
N ALA A 551 18.83 -3.63 -23.32
CA ALA A 551 18.60 -2.25 -23.74
C ALA A 551 17.44 -2.15 -24.75
N GLY A 552 16.46 -1.30 -24.47
CA GLY A 552 15.24 -1.14 -25.26
C GLY A 552 14.10 -2.06 -24.86
N ASN A 553 14.34 -3.08 -24.07
CA ASN A 553 13.34 -4.05 -23.62
C ASN A 553 12.39 -3.45 -22.57
N GLU A 554 11.18 -3.98 -22.53
CA GLU A 554 10.22 -3.71 -21.46
C GLU A 554 10.67 -4.36 -20.14
N ILE A 555 10.40 -3.68 -19.05
CA ILE A 555 10.58 -4.25 -17.72
C ILE A 555 9.46 -5.28 -17.51
N ASP A 556 9.83 -6.46 -17.04
CA ASP A 556 8.90 -7.57 -16.79
C ASP A 556 7.84 -7.25 -15.73
N HIS A 557 6.71 -7.94 -15.79
CA HIS A 557 5.57 -7.82 -14.88
C HIS A 557 4.94 -6.41 -14.83
N VAL A 558 5.16 -5.58 -15.84
CA VAL A 558 4.55 -4.26 -15.98
C VAL A 558 3.49 -4.28 -17.07
N PRO A 559 2.19 -4.36 -16.73
CA PRO A 559 1.12 -4.26 -17.72
C PRO A 559 1.09 -2.84 -18.31
N ARG A 560 0.89 -2.73 -19.63
CA ARG A 560 0.81 -1.43 -20.30
C ARG A 560 -0.47 -0.68 -19.96
N ASN A 561 -1.57 -1.40 -19.71
CA ASN A 561 -2.86 -0.79 -19.41
C ASN A 561 -3.42 -1.37 -18.11
N VAL A 562 -4.02 -0.50 -17.31
CA VAL A 562 -4.73 -0.83 -16.08
C VAL A 562 -6.09 -0.14 -16.12
N TYR A 563 -7.14 -0.87 -15.80
CA TYR A 563 -8.52 -0.41 -15.90
C TYR A 563 -9.24 -0.61 -14.56
N THR A 564 -10.08 0.37 -14.19
CA THR A 564 -11.02 0.22 -13.09
C THR A 564 -12.30 0.94 -13.46
N ALA A 565 -13.45 0.31 -13.27
CA ALA A 565 -14.74 0.94 -13.51
C ALA A 565 -15.80 0.36 -12.59
N GLY A 566 -16.84 1.14 -12.30
CA GLY A 566 -17.95 0.65 -11.51
C GLY A 566 -19.14 1.58 -11.47
N ILE A 567 -20.22 1.03 -10.95
CA ILE A 567 -21.47 1.73 -10.68
C ILE A 567 -21.99 1.28 -9.33
N GLU A 568 -22.46 2.22 -8.54
CA GLU A 568 -23.12 1.98 -7.26
C GLU A 568 -24.49 2.68 -7.26
N TRP A 569 -25.50 1.94 -6.84
CA TRP A 569 -26.86 2.42 -6.65
C TRP A 569 -27.25 2.21 -5.19
N ALA A 570 -27.45 3.29 -4.46
CA ALA A 570 -27.74 3.30 -3.03
C ALA A 570 -28.68 4.48 -2.67
N PRO A 571 -29.91 4.53 -3.18
CA PRO A 571 -30.84 5.63 -2.94
C PRO A 571 -31.26 5.67 -1.46
N ASP A 572 -31.29 6.87 -0.87
CA ASP A 572 -31.64 7.08 0.55
C ASP A 572 -33.01 6.57 0.93
N ALA A 573 -33.98 6.64 0.00
CA ALA A 573 -35.36 6.21 0.22
C ALA A 573 -35.54 4.69 0.28
N LEU A 574 -34.59 3.90 -0.17
CA LEU A 574 -34.69 2.46 -0.25
C LEU A 574 -33.77 1.77 0.77
N ALA A 575 -34.16 0.57 1.19
CA ALA A 575 -33.33 -0.28 2.02
C ALA A 575 -32.30 -1.08 1.20
N TRP A 576 -32.34 -1.01 -0.12
CA TRP A 576 -31.45 -1.73 -1.02
C TRP A 576 -30.26 -0.91 -1.44
N ARG A 577 -29.12 -1.57 -1.60
CA ARG A 577 -27.92 -1.07 -2.25
C ARG A 577 -27.41 -2.14 -3.21
N ALA A 578 -26.97 -1.73 -4.38
CA ALA A 578 -26.34 -2.60 -5.36
C ALA A 578 -25.07 -1.94 -5.91
N SER A 579 -24.03 -2.71 -6.14
CA SER A 579 -22.83 -2.26 -6.81
C SER A 579 -22.29 -3.30 -7.79
N LEU A 580 -21.75 -2.82 -8.90
CA LEU A 580 -21.03 -3.61 -9.88
C LEU A 580 -19.75 -2.86 -10.19
N TRP A 581 -18.59 -3.50 -10.01
CA TRP A 581 -17.32 -2.88 -10.33
C TRP A 581 -16.31 -3.92 -10.81
N GLY A 582 -15.34 -3.47 -11.58
CA GLY A 582 -14.28 -4.33 -12.08
C GLY A 582 -12.96 -3.62 -12.13
N ASN A 583 -11.92 -4.42 -12.07
CA ASN A 583 -10.54 -4.01 -12.30
C ASN A 583 -9.86 -5.03 -13.20
N GLY A 584 -8.87 -4.57 -13.94
CA GLY A 584 -8.12 -5.43 -14.84
C GLY A 584 -6.88 -4.77 -15.40
N GLN A 585 -6.12 -5.56 -16.11
CA GLN A 585 -4.87 -5.15 -16.73
C GLN A 585 -4.63 -5.87 -18.05
N SER A 586 -3.75 -5.31 -18.88
CA SER A 586 -3.22 -6.00 -20.07
C SER A 586 -2.09 -6.95 -19.69
N ALA A 587 -1.76 -7.88 -20.60
CA ALA A 587 -0.62 -8.77 -20.45
C ALA A 587 0.71 -8.00 -20.36
N TYR A 588 1.69 -8.62 -19.67
CA TYR A 588 3.05 -8.12 -19.44
C TYR A 588 4.12 -9.13 -19.88
N GLU A 589 5.33 -8.67 -20.12
CA GLU A 589 6.50 -9.53 -20.41
C GLU A 589 6.91 -10.31 -19.16
N LEU A 590 7.28 -11.60 -19.31
CA LEU A 590 7.67 -12.46 -18.18
C LEU A 590 9.12 -12.32 -17.75
N ASN A 591 10.00 -11.79 -18.59
CA ASN A 591 11.39 -11.55 -18.25
C ASN A 591 11.92 -10.29 -18.94
N THR A 592 13.00 -9.72 -18.44
CA THR A 592 13.63 -8.52 -19.00
C THR A 592 14.27 -8.74 -20.37
N ALA A 593 14.51 -9.99 -20.80
CA ALA A 593 14.93 -10.32 -22.15
C ALA A 593 13.78 -10.26 -23.17
N ASN A 594 12.53 -10.14 -22.71
CA ASN A 594 11.28 -10.17 -23.49
C ASN A 594 11.19 -11.42 -24.43
N SER A 595 11.66 -12.54 -23.94
CA SER A 595 11.80 -13.79 -24.72
C SER A 595 10.80 -14.88 -24.34
N GLN A 596 10.01 -14.69 -23.29
CA GLN A 596 9.10 -15.71 -22.75
C GLN A 596 7.62 -15.46 -23.05
N GLY A 597 7.32 -14.41 -23.84
CA GLY A 597 5.97 -14.00 -24.17
C GLY A 597 5.29 -13.17 -23.09
N ARG A 598 4.00 -12.86 -23.31
CA ARG A 598 3.18 -12.00 -22.47
C ARG A 598 2.08 -12.79 -21.78
N TYR A 599 1.87 -12.52 -20.49
CA TYR A 599 0.90 -13.19 -19.63
C TYR A 599 0.25 -12.20 -18.66
N GLY A 600 -0.77 -12.67 -17.92
CA GLY A 600 -1.32 -11.98 -16.77
C GLY A 600 -2.35 -10.90 -17.10
N ASP A 601 -2.96 -10.94 -18.30
CA ASP A 601 -4.13 -10.13 -18.60
C ASP A 601 -5.38 -10.70 -17.95
N TYR A 602 -6.22 -9.81 -17.43
CA TYR A 602 -7.53 -10.16 -16.89
C TYR A 602 -8.43 -8.93 -16.77
N PHE A 603 -9.73 -9.17 -16.62
CA PHE A 603 -10.69 -8.19 -16.17
C PHE A 603 -11.71 -8.83 -15.23
N GLN A 604 -11.52 -8.66 -13.93
CA GLN A 604 -12.39 -9.19 -12.91
C GLN A 604 -13.57 -8.25 -12.64
N VAL A 605 -14.77 -8.83 -12.52
CA VAL A 605 -15.98 -8.11 -12.15
C VAL A 605 -16.49 -8.62 -10.81
N THR A 606 -16.77 -7.71 -9.89
CA THR A 606 -17.40 -7.98 -8.59
C THR A 606 -18.79 -7.36 -8.56
N ALA A 607 -19.78 -8.12 -8.16
CA ALA A 607 -21.15 -7.66 -7.93
C ALA A 607 -21.51 -7.79 -6.45
N GLU A 608 -22.21 -6.81 -5.91
CA GLU A 608 -22.72 -6.82 -4.54
C GLU A 608 -24.15 -6.31 -4.50
N ILE A 609 -24.99 -6.98 -3.72
CA ILE A 609 -26.30 -6.51 -3.34
C ILE A 609 -26.42 -6.56 -1.82
N ALA A 610 -26.96 -5.51 -1.23
CA ALA A 610 -27.18 -5.41 0.20
C ALA A 610 -28.61 -4.94 0.50
N TYR A 611 -29.13 -5.40 1.63
CA TYR A 611 -30.44 -5.04 2.14
C TYR A 611 -30.37 -4.67 3.62
N ARG A 612 -30.89 -3.51 3.98
CA ARG A 612 -30.98 -3.02 5.34
C ARG A 612 -32.24 -3.56 6.00
N LEU A 613 -32.08 -4.63 6.77
CA LEU A 613 -33.18 -5.27 7.52
C LEU A 613 -33.74 -4.32 8.58
N THR A 614 -32.89 -3.61 9.29
CA THR A 614 -33.26 -2.59 10.29
C THR A 614 -32.28 -1.40 10.16
N LYS A 615 -32.46 -0.36 10.95
CA LYS A 615 -31.49 0.75 11.02
C LYS A 615 -30.08 0.29 11.44
N ALA A 616 -30.01 -0.80 12.20
CA ALA A 616 -28.77 -1.34 12.76
C ALA A 616 -28.20 -2.53 11.96
N ILE A 617 -29.03 -3.30 11.23
CA ILE A 617 -28.64 -4.57 10.64
C ILE A 617 -28.74 -4.50 9.12
N GLU A 618 -27.64 -4.81 8.44
CA GLU A 618 -27.55 -4.97 7.00
C GLU A 618 -27.08 -6.40 6.65
N VAL A 619 -27.69 -6.99 5.65
CA VAL A 619 -27.25 -8.26 5.04
C VAL A 619 -26.77 -7.98 3.63
N SER A 620 -25.72 -8.65 3.17
CA SER A 620 -25.25 -8.51 1.80
C SER A 620 -24.79 -9.83 1.21
N MET A 621 -24.84 -9.89 -0.12
CA MET A 621 -24.23 -10.96 -0.93
C MET A 621 -23.27 -10.33 -1.91
N GLN A 622 -22.06 -10.89 -2.01
CA GLN A 622 -21.03 -10.45 -2.94
C GLN A 622 -20.57 -11.63 -3.79
N ILE A 623 -20.52 -11.43 -5.11
CA ILE A 623 -19.92 -12.37 -6.06
C ILE A 623 -18.63 -11.73 -6.55
N ARG A 624 -17.50 -12.33 -6.23
CA ARG A 624 -16.18 -11.98 -6.78
C ARG A 624 -15.98 -12.75 -8.09
N ASN A 625 -15.27 -12.14 -9.04
CA ASN A 625 -15.01 -12.72 -10.35
C ASN A 625 -16.31 -13.24 -11.03
N LEU A 626 -17.30 -12.37 -11.19
CA LEU A 626 -18.63 -12.70 -11.74
C LEU A 626 -18.56 -13.36 -13.12
N THR A 627 -17.65 -12.91 -13.96
CA THR A 627 -17.40 -13.42 -15.32
C THR A 627 -16.72 -14.77 -15.32
N ASN A 628 -16.16 -15.20 -14.19
CA ASN A 628 -15.33 -16.39 -14.04
C ASN A 628 -14.11 -16.34 -14.95
N ASP A 629 -13.51 -15.15 -15.07
CA ASP A 629 -12.30 -14.94 -15.84
C ASP A 629 -11.11 -15.69 -15.20
N HIS A 630 -10.27 -16.24 -16.05
CA HIS A 630 -9.10 -16.96 -15.61
C HIS A 630 -7.92 -16.02 -15.50
N TYR A 631 -7.52 -15.71 -14.29
CA TYR A 631 -6.32 -14.93 -14.06
C TYR A 631 -5.39 -15.65 -13.09
N GLU A 632 -4.12 -15.33 -13.16
CA GLU A 632 -3.08 -15.92 -12.37
C GLU A 632 -1.81 -15.07 -12.39
N TYR A 633 -0.99 -15.22 -11.36
CA TYR A 633 0.36 -14.73 -11.40
C TYR A 633 1.25 -15.79 -12.08
N VAL A 634 2.00 -15.35 -13.09
CA VAL A 634 2.94 -16.22 -13.83
C VAL A 634 4.32 -15.60 -13.76
N TRP A 635 5.32 -16.42 -13.49
CA TRP A 635 6.70 -15.99 -13.47
C TRP A 635 7.61 -17.03 -14.15
N PHE A 636 8.81 -16.62 -14.54
CA PHE A 636 9.79 -17.47 -15.21
C PHE A 636 11.00 -17.71 -14.30
N ASP A 637 11.28 -18.95 -13.95
CA ASP A 637 12.36 -19.31 -13.02
C ASP A 637 13.75 -19.44 -13.69
N GLY A 638 13.84 -19.11 -14.97
CA GLY A 638 15.04 -19.29 -15.80
C GLY A 638 14.98 -20.55 -16.68
N ALA A 639 14.11 -21.50 -16.36
CA ALA A 639 13.94 -22.76 -17.11
C ALA A 639 12.49 -22.95 -17.59
N GLN A 640 11.51 -22.63 -16.77
CA GLN A 640 10.08 -22.87 -17.04
C GLN A 640 9.20 -21.76 -16.51
N ARG A 641 7.98 -21.66 -17.03
CA ARG A 641 6.94 -20.78 -16.49
C ARG A 641 6.27 -21.47 -15.31
N LEU A 642 6.05 -20.71 -14.26
CA LEU A 642 5.43 -21.16 -13.02
C LEU A 642 4.19 -20.32 -12.74
N HIS A 643 3.10 -20.98 -12.39
CA HIS A 643 1.76 -20.43 -12.29
C HIS A 643 1.25 -20.47 -10.86
N ALA A 644 0.66 -19.39 -10.41
CA ALA A 644 -0.13 -19.29 -9.18
C ALA A 644 -1.59 -18.94 -9.55
N PRO A 645 -2.44 -19.94 -9.86
CA PRO A 645 -3.84 -19.69 -10.20
C PRO A 645 -4.59 -18.99 -9.09
N ALA A 646 -5.35 -17.94 -9.45
CA ALA A 646 -6.19 -17.20 -8.55
C ALA A 646 -7.61 -17.76 -8.49
N ASP A 647 -8.42 -17.19 -7.59
CA ASP A 647 -9.77 -17.66 -7.28
C ASP A 647 -10.71 -17.55 -8.48
N PRO A 648 -11.51 -18.59 -8.78
CA PRO A 648 -12.60 -18.52 -9.75
C PRO A 648 -13.76 -17.71 -9.16
N ARG A 649 -14.90 -17.68 -9.89
CA ARG A 649 -16.13 -17.09 -9.37
C ARG A 649 -16.45 -17.62 -7.97
N SER A 650 -16.61 -16.70 -7.02
CA SER A 650 -16.83 -17.03 -5.61
C SER A 650 -17.94 -16.18 -5.00
N LEU A 651 -18.78 -16.82 -4.19
CA LEU A 651 -19.93 -16.20 -3.54
C LEU A 651 -19.66 -16.07 -2.03
N PHE A 652 -20.00 -14.90 -1.48
CA PHE A 652 -19.92 -14.60 -0.06
C PHE A 652 -21.19 -13.93 0.42
N ALA A 653 -21.62 -14.28 1.61
CA ALA A 653 -22.71 -13.62 2.33
C ALA A 653 -22.16 -12.94 3.58
N SER A 654 -22.69 -11.77 3.93
CA SER A 654 -22.33 -11.10 5.16
C SER A 654 -23.52 -10.53 5.91
N VAL A 655 -23.37 -10.45 7.22
CA VAL A 655 -24.27 -9.73 8.12
C VAL A 655 -23.44 -8.70 8.87
N ARG A 656 -23.91 -7.46 8.90
CA ARG A 656 -23.30 -6.37 9.64
C ARG A 656 -24.29 -5.73 10.58
N ALA A 657 -23.90 -5.51 11.83
CA ALA A 657 -24.69 -4.83 12.85
C ALA A 657 -23.93 -3.59 13.35
N ARG A 658 -24.60 -2.44 13.37
CA ARG A 658 -24.06 -1.15 13.83
C ARG A 658 -24.96 -0.56 14.93
N PHE A 659 -24.37 -0.23 16.07
CA PHE A 659 -25.04 0.34 17.24
C PHE A 659 -24.34 1.63 17.69
#